data_437ea32c154ffc6ec23e35059bf9c88c
#
_entry.id   437ea32c154ffc6ec23e35059bf9c88c
#
_cell.length_a   1.000
_cell.length_b   1.000
_cell.length_c   1.000
_cell.angle_alpha   90.00
_cell.angle_beta   90.00
_cell.angle_gamma   90.00
#
_symmetry.space_group_name_H-M   'P 1'
#
loop_
_entity.id
_entity.type
_entity.pdbx_description
1 polymer ?
#
loop_
_entity_poly.entity_id
_entity_poly.type
_entity_poly.pdbx_seq_one_letter_code
_entity_poly.pdbx_strand_id
1 'polypeptide(L)'
;MVAVVTTGDGSADIAAFAPARTKATYDFLFVIHDGTIGEVSVTLPLGSYHIEETKPPHGYIGTTESYDVTFAWDNERNDVVMATSIAKVDGAASSQSFEVVRSKDANADFTEQQTLKFYNDREKAKVGIYKTDLESGKYLAGAVFNLYTADDIYDADGSLVFAAGELVATSPETNADGYTYFTCDIPIRGEQYGSSTHKDAATNSGKYIVKEIRAPLGYYVNENPIEVTFTYDGQAVQVLESTCTDKPTEMWVSKRDLTNDEELPGATLTIKDADGNIVESWVSTDTPHRVTGLHLGDAYTLTETRPADGYALADEITFRLLQKVDENGSNLQEAEVYYLTKKSLLFWTWDDWKLLDDATVIMRDDTIKVEISKKDLTTMEELPGAELAITDKDGKEIDRWVSTDKPHYIEKLPAGDYTLSEVKAPDGYAFAESVPFTVLPTGEVQRFEMRDDVIKVEISKKDLTTMEELPGAELTITDKDGKEIDRWVSSDKPHYIEKLPAGEYTLTEVKAPDGYAFAESVTFTVLPTGEVQQFDMRDDVIKVEISKVDITTNKELPGAELIITNKDGKVVERWTSNDKPHYIEKLPAGEYTLTEITAPNGYEIAEDISFTVLPNGDVQRVVMKDAPIPEQPVQPTPPSTPTPTPLIPQTGDTFPLGLLLALAGISLAGLAALIYKCVHCKSVAEHDDETK
;
A
#
# COMPACT_ATOMS: atom_id res chain seq x y z
N MET A 1 80.05 -5.60 43.33
CA MET A 1 79.38 -4.39 43.82
C MET A 1 80.39 -3.66 44.70
N VAL A 2 80.80 -2.47 44.33
CA VAL A 2 81.81 -1.67 45.02
C VAL A 2 81.13 -0.64 45.93
N ALA A 3 80.02 -0.14 45.50
CA ALA A 3 79.20 0.76 46.29
C ALA A 3 77.72 0.76 45.83
N VAL A 4 76.77 0.97 46.69
CA VAL A 4 75.39 1.23 46.49
C VAL A 4 75.07 2.63 46.97
N VAL A 5 74.54 3.44 46.14
CA VAL A 5 74.24 4.86 46.41
C VAL A 5 72.75 5.09 46.31
N THR A 6 72.16 5.70 47.34
CA THR A 6 70.72 6.07 47.32
C THR A 6 70.61 7.58 47.22
N THR A 7 69.88 8.06 46.24
CA THR A 7 69.56 9.47 46.11
C THR A 7 68.33 9.82 46.96
N GLY A 8 68.35 10.96 47.68
CA GLY A 8 67.15 11.39 48.39
C GLY A 8 67.32 12.19 49.64
N ASP A 9 68.35 11.96 50.53
CA ASP A 9 68.50 12.70 51.76
C ASP A 9 69.95 13.11 52.07
N GLY A 10 70.84 12.95 51.11
CA GLY A 10 72.24 13.36 51.28
C GLY A 10 73.09 12.44 52.25
N SER A 11 72.54 11.34 52.69
CA SER A 11 73.31 10.36 53.46
C SER A 11 73.39 8.99 52.72
N ALA A 12 74.53 8.75 52.13
CA ALA A 12 74.80 7.43 51.55
C ALA A 12 75.72 6.65 52.53
N ASP A 13 75.14 5.64 53.20
CA ASP A 13 75.96 4.66 53.88
C ASP A 13 76.57 3.72 52.82
N ILE A 14 77.74 4.09 52.37
CA ILE A 14 78.54 3.21 51.53
C ILE A 14 79.37 2.33 52.37
N ALA A 15 79.00 1.06 52.43
CA ALA A 15 79.86 0.05 52.95
C ALA A 15 81.08 -0.11 52.02
N ALA A 16 82.09 0.66 52.23
CA ALA A 16 83.27 0.67 51.42
C ALA A 16 84.06 -0.66 51.61
N PHE A 17 84.04 -1.52 50.64
CA PHE A 17 85.07 -2.50 50.44
C PHE A 17 86.28 -1.78 49.80
N ALA A 18 87.14 -1.22 50.62
CA ALA A 18 88.39 -0.62 50.15
C ALA A 18 89.41 -1.71 49.92
N PRO A 19 89.90 -1.99 48.73
CA PRO A 19 91.18 -2.68 48.59
C PRO A 19 92.27 -1.77 49.07
N ALA A 20 93.24 -2.28 49.84
CA ALA A 20 94.21 -1.57 50.65
C ALA A 20 95.29 -0.78 49.88
N ARG A 21 95.02 -0.19 48.71
CA ARG A 21 95.98 0.66 47.99
C ARG A 21 95.28 1.76 47.16
N THR A 22 94.90 2.87 47.73
CA THR A 22 94.53 4.00 46.93
C THR A 22 94.88 5.33 47.58
N LYS A 23 95.44 6.23 46.81
CA LYS A 23 95.84 7.60 47.25
C LYS A 23 94.94 8.67 46.68
N ALA A 24 93.84 8.40 46.10
CA ALA A 24 92.96 9.46 45.52
C ALA A 24 91.53 9.19 45.80
N THR A 25 90.84 10.21 46.24
CA THR A 25 89.36 10.24 46.41
C THR A 25 88.81 11.13 45.40
N TYR A 26 87.73 10.74 44.78
CA TYR A 26 87.02 11.54 43.81
C TYR A 26 85.55 11.52 44.17
N ASP A 27 84.96 12.71 44.07
CA ASP A 27 83.55 12.90 44.32
C ASP A 27 82.80 12.89 43.01
N PHE A 28 81.76 12.11 42.89
CA PHE A 28 80.84 12.06 41.78
C PHE A 28 79.54 12.71 42.20
N LEU A 29 79.05 13.60 41.37
CA LEU A 29 77.77 14.25 41.50
C LEU A 29 76.78 13.56 40.61
N PHE A 30 75.73 12.98 41.15
CA PHE A 30 74.61 12.49 40.41
C PHE A 30 73.49 13.52 40.45
N VAL A 31 73.08 14.01 39.33
CA VAL A 31 71.98 14.96 39.21
C VAL A 31 70.77 14.17 38.62
N ILE A 32 69.71 14.14 39.35
CA ILE A 32 68.43 13.61 38.86
C ILE A 32 67.75 14.77 38.14
N HIS A 33 67.47 14.59 36.86
CA HIS A 33 66.83 15.62 36.05
C HIS A 33 65.29 15.44 36.22
N ASP A 34 64.67 16.28 36.96
CA ASP A 34 63.25 16.63 37.03
C ASP A 34 62.98 17.56 38.23
N GLY A 35 63.86 18.50 38.41
CA GLY A 35 63.80 19.43 39.54
C GLY A 35 64.29 18.87 40.86
N THR A 36 64.40 17.56 41.01
CA THR A 36 64.98 16.95 42.21
C THR A 36 66.45 16.67 41.99
N ILE A 37 67.31 17.52 42.60
CA ILE A 37 68.77 17.30 42.56
C ILE A 37 69.13 16.33 43.67
N GLY A 38 69.56 15.13 43.28
CA GLY A 38 70.22 14.17 44.16
C GLY A 38 71.70 14.17 43.82
N GLU A 39 72.53 14.73 44.71
CA GLU A 39 73.99 14.67 44.61
C GLU A 39 74.48 13.53 45.46
N VAL A 40 75.31 12.66 44.88
CA VAL A 40 75.98 11.64 45.61
C VAL A 40 77.48 11.67 45.24
N SER A 41 78.31 11.79 46.22
CA SER A 41 79.76 11.67 46.04
C SER A 41 80.28 10.38 46.60
N VAL A 42 81.15 9.74 45.86
CA VAL A 42 81.81 8.49 46.32
C VAL A 42 83.30 8.57 46.04
N THR A 43 84.07 8.15 46.96
CA THR A 43 85.53 8.03 46.85
C THR A 43 85.89 6.66 46.28
N LEU A 44 86.46 6.63 45.06
CA LEU A 44 86.83 5.41 44.34
C LEU A 44 88.33 5.32 44.14
N PRO A 45 88.95 4.10 44.22
CA PRO A 45 90.30 3.87 43.77
C PRO A 45 90.44 4.05 42.27
N LEU A 46 91.73 4.24 41.82
CA LEU A 46 91.98 4.18 40.35
C LEU A 46 91.57 2.81 39.78
N GLY A 47 90.89 2.80 38.64
CA GLY A 47 90.39 1.60 38.02
C GLY A 47 89.21 1.81 37.15
N SER A 48 88.68 0.73 36.59
CA SER A 48 87.47 0.76 35.79
C SER A 48 86.25 0.32 36.60
N TYR A 49 85.19 1.05 36.43
CA TYR A 49 83.94 0.89 37.15
C TYR A 49 82.76 0.80 36.20
N HIS A 50 81.82 -0.05 36.56
CA HIS A 50 80.48 -0.08 35.95
C HIS A 50 79.50 0.64 36.89
N ILE A 51 78.82 1.64 36.36
CA ILE A 51 77.84 2.43 37.08
C ILE A 51 76.47 2.19 36.46
N GLU A 52 75.56 1.67 37.21
CA GLU A 52 74.19 1.40 36.78
C GLU A 52 73.21 1.85 37.84
N GLU A 53 72.02 2.23 37.44
CA GLU A 53 70.96 2.46 38.37
C GLU A 53 70.38 1.13 38.82
N THR A 54 70.43 0.86 40.13
CA THR A 54 69.88 -0.41 40.69
C THR A 54 68.46 -0.24 41.22
N LYS A 55 68.03 1.00 41.46
CA LYS A 55 66.68 1.34 41.94
C LYS A 55 66.34 2.77 41.51
N PRO A 56 65.35 2.98 40.65
CA PRO A 56 64.90 4.31 40.28
C PRO A 56 64.23 5.05 41.45
N PRO A 57 64.10 6.38 41.35
CA PRO A 57 63.29 7.16 42.24
C PRO A 57 61.79 6.71 42.18
N HIS A 58 61.11 6.98 43.27
CA HIS A 58 59.65 6.72 43.29
C HIS A 58 58.92 7.49 42.17
N GLY A 59 58.03 6.83 41.45
CA GLY A 59 57.28 7.39 40.32
C GLY A 59 58.07 7.44 39.01
N TYR A 60 59.24 6.80 38.98
CA TYR A 60 60.07 6.73 37.76
C TYR A 60 60.40 5.28 37.41
N ILE A 61 60.52 5.02 36.13
CA ILE A 61 60.92 3.75 35.55
C ILE A 61 62.44 3.69 35.57
N GLY A 62 63.01 2.58 36.02
CA GLY A 62 64.47 2.40 36.03
C GLY A 62 65.04 2.48 34.60
N THR A 63 66.16 3.13 34.49
CA THR A 63 66.84 3.21 33.19
C THR A 63 67.69 1.96 32.98
N THR A 64 67.79 1.55 31.72
CA THR A 64 68.77 0.54 31.31
C THR A 64 70.13 1.18 30.95
N GLU A 65 70.23 2.47 31.06
CA GLU A 65 71.53 3.18 30.89
C GLU A 65 72.52 2.81 31.94
N SER A 66 73.72 2.55 31.53
CA SER A 66 74.86 2.30 32.41
C SER A 66 76.14 2.94 31.84
N TYR A 67 77.09 3.18 32.71
CA TYR A 67 78.36 3.76 32.30
C TYR A 67 79.53 2.90 32.72
N ASP A 68 80.44 2.58 31.75
CA ASP A 68 81.77 2.03 32.07
C ASP A 68 82.78 3.19 32.14
N VAL A 69 83.31 3.43 33.32
CA VAL A 69 84.16 4.58 33.58
C VAL A 69 85.53 4.09 34.04
N THR A 70 86.59 4.61 33.44
CA THR A 70 87.94 4.29 33.86
C THR A 70 88.66 5.54 34.38
N PHE A 71 89.11 5.44 35.59
CA PHE A 71 89.95 6.44 36.24
C PHE A 71 91.37 5.99 36.18
N ALA A 72 92.28 6.84 35.61
CA ALA A 72 93.69 6.52 35.46
C ALA A 72 94.52 7.73 35.91
N TRP A 73 95.77 7.45 36.30
CA TRP A 73 96.67 8.50 36.58
C TRP A 73 97.35 9.00 35.29
N ASP A 74 97.26 10.27 35.09
CA ASP A 74 97.93 10.95 33.99
C ASP A 74 99.30 11.50 34.49
N ASN A 75 100.38 10.97 33.98
CA ASN A 75 101.71 11.37 34.38
C ASN A 75 102.11 12.77 33.87
N GLU A 76 101.54 13.17 32.75
CA GLU A 76 101.84 14.48 32.15
C GLU A 76 101.17 15.59 32.95
N ARG A 77 99.93 15.33 33.36
CA ARG A 77 99.14 16.28 34.13
C ARG A 77 99.42 16.18 35.64
N ASN A 78 100.07 15.07 36.07
CA ASN A 78 100.31 14.74 37.50
C ASN A 78 99.01 14.81 38.31
N ASP A 79 97.96 14.21 37.75
CA ASP A 79 96.62 14.22 38.27
C ASP A 79 95.85 12.95 37.85
N VAL A 80 94.66 12.73 38.39
CA VAL A 80 93.77 11.65 38.01
C VAL A 80 92.81 12.16 36.93
N VAL A 81 92.69 11.45 35.93
CA VAL A 81 91.75 11.76 34.88
C VAL A 81 90.77 10.61 34.72
N MET A 82 89.53 10.91 34.37
CA MET A 82 88.59 9.97 33.86
C MET A 82 88.99 9.68 32.42
N ALA A 83 89.71 8.57 32.22
CA ALA A 83 90.31 8.27 30.95
C ALA A 83 89.32 7.96 29.87
N THR A 84 88.24 7.22 30.25
CA THR A 84 87.15 6.87 29.37
C THR A 84 85.84 6.73 30.14
N SER A 85 84.79 7.19 29.53
CA SER A 85 83.42 6.87 29.98
C SER A 85 82.63 6.43 28.74
N ILE A 86 82.14 5.22 28.78
CA ILE A 86 81.34 4.66 27.72
C ILE A 86 79.91 4.49 28.25
N ALA A 87 78.98 5.23 27.71
CA ALA A 87 77.57 5.02 28.00
C ALA A 87 77.05 3.78 27.26
N LYS A 88 76.28 3.01 27.93
CA LYS A 88 75.59 1.82 27.37
C LYS A 88 74.12 1.93 27.59
N VAL A 89 73.30 1.63 26.56
CA VAL A 89 71.87 1.46 26.59
C VAL A 89 71.56 0.01 26.21
N ASP A 90 70.80 -0.69 27.02
CA ASP A 90 70.52 -2.11 26.80
C ASP A 90 71.77 -3.00 26.62
N GLY A 91 72.88 -2.63 27.30
CA GLY A 91 74.13 -3.35 27.23
C GLY A 91 74.97 -3.08 25.99
N ALA A 92 74.49 -2.29 25.00
CA ALA A 92 75.22 -1.84 23.85
C ALA A 92 75.91 -0.50 24.08
N ALA A 93 77.14 -0.36 23.60
CA ALA A 93 77.83 0.93 23.71
C ALA A 93 77.09 2.02 22.89
N SER A 94 76.75 3.11 23.57
CA SER A 94 76.17 4.27 22.86
C SER A 94 77.30 5.00 22.13
N SER A 95 76.92 5.78 21.10
CA SER A 95 77.86 6.59 20.32
C SER A 95 78.50 7.73 21.12
N GLN A 96 78.10 7.92 22.37
CA GLN A 96 78.62 8.98 23.22
C GLN A 96 79.70 8.40 24.17
N SER A 97 80.93 8.73 23.87
CA SER A 97 82.07 8.56 24.77
C SER A 97 82.48 9.92 25.30
N PHE A 98 82.60 10.01 26.61
CA PHE A 98 83.05 11.24 27.27
C PHE A 98 84.48 11.05 27.75
N GLU A 99 85.37 11.89 27.30
CA GLU A 99 86.70 12.04 27.91
C GLU A 99 86.68 13.23 28.88
N VAL A 100 86.96 12.96 30.11
CA VAL A 100 87.01 13.98 31.15
C VAL A 100 88.44 14.28 31.43
N VAL A 101 88.81 15.47 31.01
CA VAL A 101 90.14 16.02 31.29
C VAL A 101 90.04 17.04 32.41
N ARG A 102 90.71 16.80 33.52
CA ARG A 102 90.74 17.70 34.63
C ARG A 102 91.83 18.72 34.39
N SER A 103 91.56 20.01 34.43
CA SER A 103 92.53 21.08 34.42
C SER A 103 93.16 21.23 35.78
N LYS A 104 94.50 21.17 35.81
CA LYS A 104 95.26 21.39 37.02
C LYS A 104 95.55 22.84 37.21
N ASP A 105 94.73 23.55 37.95
CA ASP A 105 95.16 24.82 38.52
C ASP A 105 95.40 24.59 40.05
N ALA A 106 96.62 24.91 40.50
CA ALA A 106 97.08 24.55 41.84
C ALA A 106 96.34 25.31 42.98
N ASN A 107 95.36 26.14 42.66
CA ASN A 107 94.51 26.90 43.55
C ASN A 107 93.00 26.83 43.23
N ALA A 108 92.64 26.01 42.28
CA ALA A 108 91.23 25.95 41.89
C ALA A 108 90.54 24.84 42.71
N ASP A 109 89.56 25.20 43.48
CA ASP A 109 88.45 24.28 43.81
C ASP A 109 87.94 23.68 42.53
N PHE A 110 87.57 22.48 42.62
CA PHE A 110 87.10 21.67 41.50
C PHE A 110 85.92 22.31 40.78
N THR A 111 86.20 23.11 39.74
CA THR A 111 85.12 23.84 39.07
C THR A 111 84.62 23.21 37.78
N GLU A 112 85.20 22.12 37.33
CA GLU A 112 84.60 21.33 36.23
C GLU A 112 84.29 19.94 36.70
N GLN A 113 83.11 19.80 37.27
CA GLN A 113 82.47 18.51 37.55
C GLN A 113 81.90 17.96 36.27
N GLN A 114 82.38 16.80 35.87
CA GLN A 114 81.65 16.05 34.82
C GLN A 114 80.61 15.22 35.49
N THR A 115 79.40 15.48 35.05
CA THR A 115 78.21 14.82 35.59
C THR A 115 77.78 13.72 34.63
N LEU A 116 77.71 12.48 35.10
CA LEU A 116 77.02 11.41 34.39
C LEU A 116 75.56 11.57 34.69
N LYS A 117 74.78 11.61 33.64
CA LYS A 117 73.32 11.82 33.76
C LYS A 117 72.60 10.55 33.42
N PHE A 118 71.78 10.09 34.36
CA PHE A 118 70.79 9.06 34.11
C PHE A 118 69.45 9.73 33.93
N TYR A 119 68.73 9.31 32.90
CA TYR A 119 67.41 9.81 32.60
C TYR A 119 66.40 8.71 32.88
N ASN A 120 65.42 9.00 33.69
CA ASN A 120 64.35 8.09 34.02
C ASN A 120 63.04 8.65 33.43
N ASP A 121 62.35 7.81 32.75
CA ASP A 121 60.96 8.15 32.36
C ASP A 121 60.06 8.11 33.58
N ARG A 122 59.07 9.01 33.64
CA ARG A 122 58.04 8.93 34.66
C ARG A 122 57.26 7.62 34.50
N GLU A 123 56.92 7.02 35.61
CA GLU A 123 55.95 5.91 35.61
C GLU A 123 54.61 6.42 35.11
N LYS A 124 54.05 5.74 34.12
CA LYS A 124 52.78 6.09 33.53
C LYS A 124 51.68 5.27 34.16
N ALA A 125 50.75 5.92 34.82
CA ALA A 125 49.54 5.28 35.26
C ALA A 125 48.58 5.13 34.05
N LYS A 126 47.87 4.04 34.04
CA LYS A 126 46.88 3.72 33.02
C LYS A 126 45.50 3.68 33.65
N VAL A 127 44.58 4.51 33.13
CA VAL A 127 43.16 4.41 33.44
C VAL A 127 42.47 3.79 32.26
N GLY A 128 41.96 2.60 32.45
CA GLY A 128 41.15 1.89 31.48
C GLY A 128 39.68 1.99 31.80
N ILE A 129 38.86 2.17 30.76
CA ILE A 129 37.40 2.22 30.90
C ILE A 129 36.81 1.16 29.99
N TYR A 130 35.96 0.31 30.57
CA TYR A 130 35.06 -0.58 29.85
C TYR A 130 33.71 0.10 29.71
N LYS A 131 33.23 0.24 28.51
CA LYS A 131 31.91 0.78 28.19
C LYS A 131 30.94 -0.35 27.91
N THR A 132 29.83 -0.38 28.62
CA THR A 132 28.81 -1.43 28.47
C THR A 132 27.40 -0.86 28.39
N ASP A 133 26.53 -1.60 27.74
CA ASP A 133 25.09 -1.37 27.70
C ASP A 133 24.48 -1.74 29.08
N LEU A 134 23.67 -0.85 29.62
CA LEU A 134 23.06 -1.00 30.95
C LEU A 134 22.08 -2.18 31.00
N GLU A 135 21.37 -2.46 29.90
CA GLU A 135 20.33 -3.49 29.88
C GLU A 135 20.88 -4.87 29.52
N SER A 136 21.75 -4.94 28.53
CA SER A 136 22.29 -6.22 28.03
C SER A 136 23.65 -6.60 28.56
N GLY A 137 24.41 -5.63 29.11
CA GLY A 137 25.79 -5.82 29.54
C GLY A 137 26.79 -5.97 28.38
N LYS A 138 26.39 -5.76 27.14
CA LYS A 138 27.27 -5.84 25.97
C LYS A 138 28.26 -4.69 25.94
N TYR A 139 29.46 -4.95 25.43
CA TYR A 139 30.47 -3.93 25.23
C TYR A 139 30.07 -2.95 24.09
N LEU A 140 30.40 -1.67 24.30
CA LEU A 140 30.01 -0.58 23.39
C LEU A 140 31.22 0.16 22.87
N ALA A 141 31.35 0.28 21.56
CA ALA A 141 32.37 1.06 20.87
C ALA A 141 31.91 2.51 20.63
N GLY A 142 32.85 3.47 20.57
CA GLY A 142 32.58 4.86 20.17
C GLY A 142 32.41 5.87 21.29
N ALA A 143 32.45 5.44 22.58
CA ALA A 143 32.43 6.36 23.71
C ALA A 143 33.78 7.10 23.87
N VAL A 144 33.74 8.34 24.35
CA VAL A 144 34.92 9.18 24.65
C VAL A 144 34.80 9.75 26.04
N PHE A 145 35.90 9.74 26.76
CA PHE A 145 35.98 10.20 28.14
C PHE A 145 37.02 11.29 28.29
N ASN A 146 36.77 12.21 29.23
CA ASN A 146 37.74 13.16 29.73
C ASN A 146 38.22 12.75 31.14
N LEU A 147 39.49 12.93 31.40
CA LEU A 147 40.09 12.73 32.71
C LEU A 147 40.38 14.13 33.29
N TYR A 148 39.84 14.40 34.47
CA TYR A 148 40.02 15.65 35.22
C TYR A 148 40.74 15.38 36.54
N THR A 149 41.45 16.37 37.04
CA THR A 149 41.97 16.34 38.41
C THR A 149 40.84 16.51 39.43
N ALA A 150 40.85 15.78 40.52
CA ALA A 150 39.93 16.02 41.65
C ALA A 150 40.44 17.13 42.56
N ASP A 151 41.74 17.20 42.75
CA ASP A 151 42.45 18.16 43.58
C ASP A 151 43.59 18.82 42.79
N ASP A 152 44.21 19.88 43.35
CA ASP A 152 45.43 20.48 42.79
C ASP A 152 46.55 19.42 42.74
N ILE A 153 47.23 19.35 41.60
CA ILE A 153 48.32 18.41 41.35
C ILE A 153 49.64 19.22 41.22
N TYR A 154 50.56 18.81 42.06
CA TYR A 154 51.87 19.42 42.08
C TYR A 154 52.96 18.45 41.60
N ASP A 155 54.01 18.94 40.96
CA ASP A 155 55.20 18.14 40.64
C ASP A 155 56.14 17.97 41.85
N ALA A 156 57.29 17.34 41.62
CA ALA A 156 58.22 17.04 42.70
C ALA A 156 58.90 18.28 43.30
N ASP A 157 58.92 19.43 42.62
CA ASP A 157 59.49 20.68 43.14
C ASP A 157 58.44 21.57 43.80
N GLY A 158 57.17 21.14 43.81
CA GLY A 158 56.06 21.86 44.38
C GLY A 158 55.41 22.87 43.48
N SER A 159 55.71 22.86 42.18
CA SER A 159 55.03 23.67 41.21
C SER A 159 53.67 23.08 40.86
N LEU A 160 52.65 23.92 40.75
CA LEU A 160 51.31 23.49 40.34
C LEU A 160 51.34 23.04 38.88
N VAL A 161 50.99 21.76 38.62
CA VAL A 161 50.90 21.16 37.27
C VAL A 161 49.51 21.26 36.74
N PHE A 162 48.50 20.92 37.57
CA PHE A 162 47.08 21.03 37.23
C PHE A 162 46.33 21.59 38.46
N ALA A 163 45.43 22.51 38.19
CA ALA A 163 44.46 22.97 39.19
C ALA A 163 43.32 21.94 39.36
N ALA A 164 42.70 21.95 40.53
CA ALA A 164 41.52 21.09 40.77
C ALA A 164 40.43 21.30 39.73
N GLY A 165 39.92 20.24 39.14
CA GLY A 165 38.93 20.27 38.05
C GLY A 165 39.45 20.51 36.65
N GLU A 166 40.79 20.62 36.50
CA GLU A 166 41.43 20.85 35.18
C GLU A 166 41.46 19.56 34.35
N LEU A 167 41.28 19.71 33.02
CA LEU A 167 41.34 18.61 32.06
C LEU A 167 42.78 18.11 31.88
N VAL A 168 43.02 16.87 32.21
CA VAL A 168 44.32 16.20 32.07
C VAL A 168 44.45 15.56 30.70
N ALA A 169 43.45 14.82 30.23
CA ALA A 169 43.48 14.12 28.97
C ALA A 169 42.08 13.77 28.47
N THR A 170 41.98 13.54 27.14
CA THR A 170 40.81 12.93 26.50
C THR A 170 41.18 11.57 25.96
N SER A 171 40.34 10.57 26.18
CA SER A 171 40.57 9.21 25.71
C SER A 171 40.37 9.08 24.20
N PRO A 172 41.00 8.09 23.56
CA PRO A 172 40.50 7.57 22.29
C PRO A 172 39.06 7.05 22.44
N GLU A 173 38.38 6.80 21.31
CA GLU A 173 37.10 6.10 21.32
C GLU A 173 37.25 4.69 21.87
N THR A 174 36.21 4.19 22.57
CA THR A 174 36.17 2.78 22.96
C THR A 174 36.15 1.91 21.70
N ASN A 175 36.94 0.84 21.73
CA ASN A 175 37.05 -0.12 20.61
C ASN A 175 35.89 -1.12 20.61
N ALA A 176 35.93 -2.13 19.75
CA ALA A 176 34.89 -3.16 19.61
C ALA A 176 34.69 -4.00 20.88
N ASP A 177 35.72 -4.08 21.73
CA ASP A 177 35.65 -4.75 23.05
C ASP A 177 35.16 -3.78 24.15
N GLY A 178 34.68 -2.60 23.78
CA GLY A 178 34.21 -1.57 24.70
C GLY A 178 35.31 -0.89 25.49
N TYR A 179 36.58 -1.11 25.17
CA TYR A 179 37.70 -0.67 25.97
C TYR A 179 38.38 0.57 25.39
N THR A 180 38.73 1.50 26.31
CA THR A 180 39.63 2.63 26.02
C THR A 180 40.52 2.88 27.23
N TYR A 181 41.58 3.68 27.05
CA TYR A 181 42.46 4.07 28.14
C TYR A 181 43.11 5.44 27.89
N PHE A 182 43.49 6.13 28.97
CA PHE A 182 44.23 7.38 28.88
C PHE A 182 45.72 7.10 28.81
N THR A 183 46.39 7.65 27.80
CA THR A 183 47.87 7.63 27.64
C THR A 183 48.40 8.98 27.96
N CYS A 184 48.62 9.28 29.23
CA CYS A 184 49.24 10.51 29.65
C CYS A 184 50.13 10.21 30.87
N ASP A 185 51.11 11.07 31.11
CA ASP A 185 51.89 11.04 32.34
C ASP A 185 50.99 11.59 33.44
N ILE A 186 50.41 10.68 34.20
CA ILE A 186 49.56 11.02 35.34
C ILE A 186 50.39 10.95 36.59
N PRO A 187 50.53 12.06 37.36
CA PRO A 187 51.23 12.04 38.62
C PRO A 187 50.53 11.11 39.63
N ILE A 188 51.19 10.02 39.99
CA ILE A 188 50.71 9.11 41.00
C ILE A 188 51.00 9.70 42.39
N ARG A 189 50.14 9.43 43.35
CA ARG A 189 50.41 9.73 44.78
C ARG A 189 51.70 9.04 45.21
N GLY A 190 52.77 9.84 45.34
CA GLY A 190 54.04 9.36 45.90
C GLY A 190 54.26 9.87 47.30
N GLU A 191 55.03 9.14 48.09
CA GLU A 191 55.59 9.70 49.31
C GLU A 191 56.51 10.89 48.91
N GLN A 192 56.37 11.97 49.66
CA GLN A 192 57.20 13.15 49.45
C GLN A 192 58.66 12.75 49.49
N TYR A 193 59.41 13.08 48.41
CA TYR A 193 60.88 13.11 48.53
C TYR A 193 61.24 14.24 49.47
N GLY A 194 61.81 13.84 50.59
CA GLY A 194 62.15 14.73 51.67
C GLY A 194 63.24 15.74 51.24
N SER A 195 62.79 16.83 50.66
CA SER A 195 63.49 18.06 50.69
C SER A 195 63.07 18.79 51.97
N SER A 196 63.99 19.04 52.89
CA SER A 196 63.71 19.75 54.13
C SER A 196 63.16 21.16 53.95
N THR A 197 63.05 21.64 52.68
CA THR A 197 62.55 22.94 52.32
C THR A 197 61.13 22.97 51.82
N HIS A 198 60.50 21.85 51.56
CA HIS A 198 59.12 21.74 51.08
C HIS A 198 58.23 20.90 52.00
N LYS A 199 58.26 21.20 53.31
CA LYS A 199 57.43 20.53 54.29
C LYS A 199 55.91 20.71 54.10
N ASP A 200 55.55 21.66 53.29
CA ASP A 200 54.13 21.99 52.97
C ASP A 200 53.75 21.66 51.55
N ALA A 201 54.58 20.98 50.75
CA ALA A 201 54.18 20.52 49.43
C ALA A 201 53.01 19.56 49.60
N ALA A 202 51.86 19.94 49.14
CA ALA A 202 50.66 19.17 49.20
C ALA A 202 50.92 17.78 48.60
N THR A 203 50.66 16.74 49.40
CA THR A 203 50.74 15.38 48.91
C THR A 203 49.67 15.22 47.87
N ASN A 204 50.07 14.97 46.61
CA ASN A 204 49.10 14.65 45.56
C ASN A 204 48.16 13.59 46.07
N SER A 205 46.86 13.83 46.00
CA SER A 205 45.85 12.91 46.46
C SER A 205 45.77 11.64 45.57
N GLY A 206 46.31 11.72 44.35
CA GLY A 206 46.19 10.70 43.34
C GLY A 206 44.77 10.52 42.85
N LYS A 207 43.89 11.49 43.14
CA LYS A 207 42.47 11.40 42.81
C LYS A 207 42.18 12.11 41.50
N TYR A 208 41.44 11.45 40.66
CA TYR A 208 41.00 11.92 39.36
C TYR A 208 39.54 11.61 39.17
N ILE A 209 38.91 12.33 38.25
CA ILE A 209 37.51 12.19 37.87
C ILE A 209 37.46 11.90 36.38
N VAL A 210 36.89 10.77 36.00
CA VAL A 210 36.58 10.45 34.61
C VAL A 210 35.14 10.80 34.31
N LYS A 211 34.88 11.54 33.27
CA LYS A 211 33.52 11.84 32.75
C LYS A 211 33.40 11.45 31.33
N GLU A 212 32.28 10.86 30.97
CA GLU A 212 31.92 10.66 29.57
C GLU A 212 31.55 11.98 28.93
N ILE A 213 32.10 12.26 27.77
CA ILE A 213 31.82 13.48 26.97
C ILE A 213 31.09 13.18 25.67
N ARG A 214 31.12 11.91 25.25
CA ARG A 214 30.41 11.41 24.08
C ARG A 214 30.04 9.97 24.28
N ALA A 215 28.76 9.65 24.26
CA ALA A 215 28.26 8.29 24.28
C ALA A 215 28.41 7.59 22.91
N PRO A 216 28.37 6.26 22.88
CA PRO A 216 28.15 5.52 21.64
C PRO A 216 26.86 5.93 20.93
N LEU A 217 26.79 5.74 19.61
CA LEU A 217 25.57 6.01 18.86
C LEU A 217 24.39 5.17 19.39
N GLY A 218 23.24 5.80 19.59
CA GLY A 218 22.05 5.16 20.14
C GLY A 218 22.01 5.07 21.66
N TYR A 219 22.89 5.80 22.37
CA TYR A 219 22.95 5.83 23.83
C TYR A 219 22.91 7.26 24.37
N TYR A 220 22.47 7.40 25.61
CA TYR A 220 22.57 8.66 26.34
C TYR A 220 23.95 8.83 26.92
N VAL A 221 24.48 10.05 26.90
CA VAL A 221 25.71 10.40 27.63
C VAL A 221 25.45 10.20 29.13
N ASN A 222 26.34 9.47 29.79
CA ASN A 222 26.31 9.26 31.23
C ASN A 222 27.32 10.18 31.92
N GLU A 223 26.86 11.33 32.39
CA GLU A 223 27.72 12.31 33.08
C GLU A 223 28.08 11.94 34.53
N ASN A 224 27.64 10.81 35.06
CA ASN A 224 28.02 10.37 36.37
C ASN A 224 29.54 10.20 36.46
N PRO A 225 30.22 10.94 37.38
CA PRO A 225 31.66 10.89 37.45
C PRO A 225 32.13 9.55 37.99
N ILE A 226 33.21 9.04 37.39
CA ILE A 226 33.93 7.88 37.89
C ILE A 226 35.15 8.39 38.64
N GLU A 227 35.19 8.19 39.96
CA GLU A 227 36.34 8.55 40.76
C GLU A 227 37.39 7.45 40.68
N VAL A 228 38.63 7.84 40.37
CA VAL A 228 39.78 6.95 40.35
C VAL A 228 40.86 7.51 41.29
N THR A 229 41.51 6.63 42.03
CA THR A 229 42.56 7.01 42.96
C THR A 229 43.79 6.13 42.73
N PHE A 230 44.89 6.76 42.38
CA PHE A 230 46.19 6.10 42.27
C PHE A 230 46.90 6.10 43.63
N THR A 231 47.39 4.93 44.00
CA THR A 231 48.32 4.80 45.11
C THR A 231 49.60 4.19 44.62
N TYR A 232 50.71 4.80 44.95
CA TYR A 232 52.01 4.24 44.59
C TYR A 232 52.24 2.91 45.35
N ASP A 233 52.51 1.83 44.61
CA ASP A 233 52.75 0.48 45.14
C ASP A 233 54.02 -0.11 44.52
N GLY A 234 55.10 0.67 44.43
CA GLY A 234 56.34 0.24 43.83
C GLY A 234 56.46 0.66 42.33
N GLN A 235 57.38 0.01 41.63
CA GLN A 235 57.70 0.37 40.23
C GLN A 235 56.82 -0.32 39.19
N ALA A 236 55.70 -0.92 39.58
CA ALA A 236 54.76 -1.50 38.65
C ALA A 236 53.88 -0.40 38.05
N VAL A 237 53.66 -0.43 36.72
CA VAL A 237 52.66 0.39 36.09
C VAL A 237 51.29 0.04 36.67
N GLN A 238 50.64 0.99 37.34
CA GLN A 238 49.29 0.81 37.83
C GLN A 238 48.29 0.96 36.67
N VAL A 239 47.52 -0.09 36.44
CA VAL A 239 46.37 -0.03 35.55
C VAL A 239 45.12 -0.08 36.41
N LEU A 240 44.35 1.00 36.42
CA LEU A 240 43.06 1.06 37.05
C LEU A 240 42.00 0.91 35.97
N GLU A 241 41.14 -0.11 36.12
CA GLU A 241 40.06 -0.36 35.17
C GLU A 241 38.71 -0.09 35.86
N SER A 242 37.84 0.61 35.18
CA SER A 242 36.51 0.91 35.65
C SER A 242 35.49 0.62 34.56
N THR A 243 34.24 0.42 34.93
CA THR A 243 33.14 0.21 33.98
C THR A 243 32.20 1.41 34.01
N CYS A 244 31.86 1.90 32.82
CA CYS A 244 30.84 2.90 32.63
C CYS A 244 29.70 2.28 31.83
N THR A 245 28.47 2.39 32.31
CA THR A 245 27.30 1.82 31.67
C THR A 245 26.43 2.92 31.06
N ASP A 246 25.93 2.73 29.85
CA ASP A 246 24.96 3.65 29.24
C ASP A 246 23.61 2.99 29.07
N LYS A 247 22.59 3.80 29.27
CA LYS A 247 21.23 3.48 28.92
C LYS A 247 21.02 3.74 27.43
N PRO A 248 20.48 2.77 26.64
CA PRO A 248 20.11 3.06 25.27
C PRO A 248 19.08 4.18 25.21
N THR A 249 19.10 4.96 24.15
CA THR A 249 18.03 5.90 23.87
C THR A 249 16.71 5.13 23.75
N GLU A 250 15.64 5.70 24.26
CA GLU A 250 14.32 5.07 24.18
C GLU A 250 13.20 6.08 23.90
N MET A 251 12.22 5.64 23.16
CA MET A 251 10.97 6.32 22.93
C MET A 251 9.86 5.30 22.72
N TRP A 252 8.63 5.77 22.66
CA TRP A 252 7.46 4.93 22.41
C TRP A 252 6.77 5.34 21.12
N VAL A 253 6.21 4.36 20.42
CA VAL A 253 5.32 4.56 19.28
C VAL A 253 3.98 3.94 19.60
N SER A 254 2.93 4.77 19.55
CA SER A 254 1.55 4.37 19.77
C SER A 254 0.81 4.44 18.44
N LYS A 255 0.14 3.37 18.06
CA LYS A 255 -0.72 3.32 16.86
C LYS A 255 -2.16 3.31 17.34
N ARG A 256 -2.98 4.31 16.95
CA ARG A 256 -4.33 4.50 17.49
C ARG A 256 -5.40 4.66 16.44
N ASP A 257 -6.60 4.24 16.77
CA ASP A 257 -7.84 4.56 16.05
C ASP A 257 -8.17 6.04 16.26
N LEU A 258 -8.34 6.79 15.17
CA LEU A 258 -8.66 8.23 15.21
C LEU A 258 -10.01 8.52 15.89
N THR A 259 -10.93 7.57 15.87
CA THR A 259 -12.31 7.76 16.35
C THR A 259 -12.44 7.66 17.87
N ASN A 260 -11.76 6.69 18.49
CA ASN A 260 -11.87 6.38 19.91
C ASN A 260 -10.58 6.57 20.69
N ASP A 261 -9.46 6.87 20.02
CA ASP A 261 -8.09 7.03 20.56
C ASP A 261 -7.55 5.79 21.30
N GLU A 262 -8.09 4.59 21.03
CA GLU A 262 -7.59 3.33 21.55
C GLU A 262 -6.43 2.81 20.69
N GLU A 263 -5.54 1.98 21.30
CA GLU A 263 -4.46 1.32 20.56
C GLU A 263 -5.04 0.44 19.45
N LEU A 264 -4.42 0.50 18.27
CA LEU A 264 -4.85 -0.16 17.05
C LEU A 264 -3.85 -1.27 16.66
N PRO A 265 -4.15 -2.54 16.93
CA PRO A 265 -3.30 -3.64 16.53
C PRO A 265 -3.44 -3.99 15.06
N GLY A 266 -2.37 -4.56 14.48
CA GLY A 266 -2.40 -5.16 13.13
C GLY A 266 -1.80 -4.31 12.02
N ALA A 267 -1.44 -3.06 12.28
CA ALA A 267 -0.73 -2.21 11.34
C ALA A 267 0.77 -2.55 11.32
N THR A 268 1.40 -2.53 10.15
CA THR A 268 2.85 -2.68 10.03
C THR A 268 3.49 -1.31 9.95
N LEU A 269 4.29 -0.99 10.97
CA LEU A 269 5.02 0.25 11.12
C LEU A 269 6.50 0.04 10.84
N THR A 270 7.15 1.06 10.29
CA THR A 270 8.56 1.03 9.93
C THR A 270 9.19 2.38 10.22
N ILE A 271 10.31 2.38 10.97
CA ILE A 271 11.16 3.56 11.16
C ILE A 271 12.28 3.49 10.13
N LYS A 272 12.51 4.59 9.43
CA LYS A 272 13.60 4.78 8.49
C LYS A 272 14.50 5.92 8.94
N ASP A 273 15.80 5.81 8.66
CA ASP A 273 16.76 6.90 8.80
C ASP A 273 16.62 7.93 7.67
N ALA A 274 17.45 8.97 7.71
CA ALA A 274 17.47 10.05 6.70
C ALA A 274 17.86 9.56 5.29
N ASP A 275 18.59 8.45 5.19
CA ASP A 275 18.99 7.82 3.92
C ASP A 275 17.94 6.84 3.38
N GLY A 276 16.85 6.63 4.15
CA GLY A 276 15.76 5.72 3.80
C GLY A 276 15.98 4.26 4.18
N ASN A 277 17.06 3.94 4.93
CA ASN A 277 17.29 2.59 5.43
C ASN A 277 16.31 2.26 6.56
N ILE A 278 15.84 1.02 6.58
CA ILE A 278 14.97 0.55 7.65
C ILE A 278 15.81 0.34 8.92
N VAL A 279 15.46 1.07 9.98
CA VAL A 279 16.05 0.93 11.31
C VAL A 279 15.30 -0.14 12.10
N GLU A 280 13.97 -0.08 12.08
CA GLU A 280 13.12 -1.05 12.77
C GLU A 280 11.79 -1.21 12.03
N SER A 281 11.18 -2.40 12.13
CA SER A 281 9.85 -2.67 11.59
C SER A 281 9.12 -3.69 12.48
N TRP A 282 7.86 -3.42 12.80
CA TRP A 282 7.03 -4.28 13.66
C TRP A 282 5.55 -4.20 13.28
N VAL A 283 4.75 -5.08 13.86
CA VAL A 283 3.30 -5.03 13.79
C VAL A 283 2.77 -4.43 15.08
N SER A 284 1.88 -3.43 14.99
CA SER A 284 1.26 -2.79 16.15
C SER A 284 0.44 -3.79 16.98
N THR A 285 0.39 -3.54 18.27
CA THR A 285 -0.35 -4.33 19.27
C THR A 285 -1.33 -3.45 20.05
N ASP A 286 -1.96 -3.99 21.06
CA ASP A 286 -2.82 -3.27 22.01
C ASP A 286 -2.05 -2.42 23.03
N THR A 287 -0.74 -2.29 22.86
CA THR A 287 0.15 -1.48 23.71
C THR A 287 1.17 -0.74 22.85
N PRO A 288 1.65 0.45 23.30
CA PRO A 288 2.71 1.17 22.60
C PRO A 288 3.97 0.32 22.44
N HIS A 289 4.63 0.46 21.30
CA HIS A 289 5.89 -0.21 20.99
C HIS A 289 7.07 0.60 21.51
N ARG A 290 7.99 -0.05 22.25
CA ARG A 290 9.23 0.55 22.72
C ARG A 290 10.30 0.48 21.64
N VAL A 291 10.81 1.62 21.21
CA VAL A 291 11.91 1.76 20.27
C VAL A 291 13.17 2.16 21.03
N THR A 292 14.29 1.49 20.78
CA THR A 292 15.57 1.78 21.45
C THR A 292 16.71 1.91 20.47
N GLY A 293 17.77 2.63 20.86
CA GLY A 293 19.01 2.69 20.08
C GLY A 293 18.99 3.68 18.93
N LEU A 294 18.02 4.57 18.83
CA LEU A 294 18.02 5.64 17.86
C LEU A 294 19.08 6.69 18.19
N HIS A 295 19.76 7.21 17.19
CA HIS A 295 20.80 8.25 17.38
C HIS A 295 20.16 9.58 17.77
N LEU A 296 20.75 10.25 18.73
CA LEU A 296 20.33 11.58 19.14
C LEU A 296 20.66 12.63 18.07
N GLY A 297 19.70 13.49 17.78
CA GLY A 297 19.85 14.58 16.80
C GLY A 297 19.50 14.19 15.38
N ASP A 298 19.56 12.93 15.02
CA ASP A 298 19.22 12.45 13.69
C ASP A 298 17.69 12.48 13.47
N ALA A 299 17.30 12.71 12.23
CA ALA A 299 15.91 12.67 11.82
C ALA A 299 15.52 11.26 11.35
N TYR A 300 14.36 10.82 11.79
CA TYR A 300 13.75 9.54 11.41
C TYR A 300 12.36 9.76 10.87
N THR A 301 11.91 8.85 10.00
CA THR A 301 10.55 8.85 9.47
C THR A 301 9.85 7.57 9.91
N LEU A 302 8.74 7.72 10.63
CA LEU A 302 7.80 6.65 10.93
C LEU A 302 6.81 6.56 9.77
N THR A 303 6.78 5.42 9.11
CA THR A 303 5.91 5.11 7.97
C THR A 303 5.05 3.91 8.30
N GLU A 304 3.78 3.98 7.97
CA GLU A 304 2.93 2.81 7.94
C GLU A 304 3.05 2.15 6.56
N THR A 305 3.49 0.90 6.52
CA THR A 305 3.66 0.15 5.26
C THR A 305 2.47 -0.74 4.94
N ARG A 306 1.69 -1.09 5.96
CA ARG A 306 0.42 -1.79 5.84
C ARG A 306 -0.50 -1.32 6.98
N PRO A 307 -1.68 -0.77 6.68
CA PRO A 307 -2.65 -0.40 7.70
C PRO A 307 -3.29 -1.65 8.33
N ALA A 308 -3.90 -1.47 9.48
CA ALA A 308 -4.78 -2.47 10.07
C ALA A 308 -6.00 -2.70 9.17
N ASP A 309 -6.54 -3.92 9.20
CA ASP A 309 -7.69 -4.27 8.37
C ASP A 309 -8.89 -3.35 8.66
N GLY A 310 -9.41 -2.71 7.62
CA GLY A 310 -10.51 -1.76 7.72
C GLY A 310 -10.10 -0.31 8.00
N TYR A 311 -8.82 -0.01 8.01
CA TYR A 311 -8.30 1.33 8.25
C TYR A 311 -7.54 1.90 7.06
N ALA A 312 -7.52 3.21 6.98
CA ALA A 312 -6.78 3.96 5.98
C ALA A 312 -5.30 4.03 6.35
N LEU A 313 -4.45 4.12 5.34
CA LEU A 313 -3.03 4.35 5.51
C LEU A 313 -2.80 5.73 6.13
N ALA A 314 -2.03 5.79 7.23
CA ALA A 314 -1.67 7.04 7.88
C ALA A 314 -0.58 7.80 7.11
N ASP A 315 -0.57 9.12 7.31
CA ASP A 315 0.53 9.97 6.86
C ASP A 315 1.82 9.66 7.63
N GLU A 316 2.95 9.81 6.96
CA GLU A 316 4.27 9.67 7.56
C GLU A 316 4.55 10.74 8.61
N ILE A 317 5.24 10.36 9.69
CA ILE A 317 5.65 11.26 10.77
C ILE A 317 7.17 11.33 10.82
N THR A 318 7.73 12.50 10.55
CA THR A 318 9.16 12.74 10.75
C THR A 318 9.41 13.23 12.17
N PHE A 319 10.35 12.59 12.88
CA PHE A 319 10.67 12.89 14.26
C PHE A 319 12.18 12.81 14.52
N ARG A 320 12.64 13.35 15.65
CA ARG A 320 14.01 13.22 16.15
C ARG A 320 14.01 13.16 17.68
N LEU A 321 15.06 12.58 18.22
CA LEU A 321 15.32 12.53 19.66
C LEU A 321 16.44 13.49 20.03
N LEU A 322 16.28 14.21 21.13
CA LEU A 322 17.36 14.97 21.76
C LEU A 322 17.49 14.47 23.20
N GLN A 323 18.71 14.50 23.75
CA GLN A 323 18.90 14.19 25.17
C GLN A 323 18.33 15.35 26.00
N LYS A 324 17.50 15.00 26.97
CA LYS A 324 16.92 15.98 27.90
C LYS A 324 18.00 16.50 28.84
N VAL A 325 17.93 17.77 29.13
CA VAL A 325 18.83 18.42 30.11
C VAL A 325 18.04 18.91 31.33
N ASP A 326 18.68 18.88 32.50
CA ASP A 326 18.10 19.45 33.70
C ASP A 326 18.18 20.98 33.74
N GLU A 327 17.64 21.61 34.77
CA GLU A 327 17.67 23.06 34.99
C GLU A 327 19.09 23.66 35.07
N ASN A 328 20.10 22.82 35.35
CA ASN A 328 21.50 23.19 35.49
C ASN A 328 22.28 22.96 34.18
N GLY A 329 21.63 22.39 33.16
CA GLY A 329 22.23 22.06 31.87
C GLY A 329 22.94 20.70 31.85
N SER A 330 22.73 19.82 32.88
CA SER A 330 23.28 18.46 32.90
C SER A 330 22.41 17.51 32.09
N ASN A 331 23.03 16.59 31.36
CA ASN A 331 22.36 15.61 30.55
C ASN A 331 21.65 14.55 31.42
N LEU A 332 20.36 14.39 31.20
CA LEU A 332 19.56 13.32 31.79
C LEU A 332 19.55 12.09 30.86
N GLN A 333 19.45 10.90 31.42
CA GLN A 333 19.29 9.68 30.60
C GLN A 333 17.83 9.47 30.19
N GLU A 334 17.26 10.51 29.58
CA GLU A 334 15.90 10.60 29.06
C GLU A 334 15.92 11.33 27.71
N ALA A 335 14.98 10.99 26.83
CA ALA A 335 14.80 11.67 25.56
C ALA A 335 13.69 12.72 25.63
N GLU A 336 13.91 13.82 24.92
CA GLU A 336 12.88 14.67 24.40
C GLU A 336 12.65 14.32 22.93
N VAL A 337 11.39 14.03 22.55
CA VAL A 337 11.03 13.69 21.17
C VAL A 337 10.37 14.88 20.50
N TYR A 338 10.86 15.23 19.34
CA TYR A 338 10.34 16.31 18.53
C TYR A 338 9.81 15.75 17.22
N TYR A 339 8.65 16.24 16.75
CA TYR A 339 8.12 15.91 15.43
C TYR A 339 8.15 17.11 14.51
N LEU A 340 8.34 16.84 13.22
CA LEU A 340 8.45 17.85 12.19
C LEU A 340 7.07 18.29 11.72
N THR A 341 6.82 19.60 11.77
CA THR A 341 5.67 20.23 11.13
C THR A 341 6.15 21.25 10.11
N LYS A 342 5.43 21.38 9.01
CA LYS A 342 5.69 22.43 8.02
C LYS A 342 4.83 23.65 8.32
N LYS A 343 5.46 24.79 8.53
CA LYS A 343 4.77 26.08 8.59
C LYS A 343 4.87 26.79 7.25
N SER A 344 3.79 27.42 6.82
CA SER A 344 3.75 28.22 5.61
C SER A 344 3.26 29.65 5.92
N LEU A 345 3.94 30.62 5.33
CA LEU A 345 3.50 32.00 5.33
C LEU A 345 3.63 32.56 3.90
N LEU A 346 2.50 32.86 3.24
CA LEU A 346 2.45 33.28 1.84
C LEU A 346 3.08 32.24 0.90
N PHE A 347 4.31 32.46 0.42
CA PHE A 347 5.03 31.59 -0.53
C PHE A 347 6.22 30.85 0.11
N TRP A 348 6.43 30.99 1.42
CA TRP A 348 7.55 30.39 2.13
C TRP A 348 7.05 29.28 3.03
N THR A 349 7.67 28.12 2.90
CA THR A 349 7.47 26.98 3.82
C THR A 349 8.78 26.75 4.55
N TRP A 350 8.72 26.49 5.86
CA TRP A 350 9.88 26.12 6.67
C TRP A 350 9.50 25.01 7.64
N ASP A 351 10.51 24.25 8.01
CA ASP A 351 10.40 23.18 8.98
C ASP A 351 10.30 23.76 10.39
N ASP A 352 9.36 23.24 11.18
CA ASP A 352 9.13 23.61 12.57
C ASP A 352 9.08 22.36 13.43
N TRP A 353 10.06 22.18 14.30
CA TRP A 353 10.14 21.06 15.20
C TRP A 353 9.33 21.35 16.47
N LYS A 354 8.39 20.48 16.79
CA LYS A 354 7.55 20.60 18.00
C LYS A 354 7.87 19.48 18.96
N LEU A 355 8.10 19.86 20.22
CA LEU A 355 8.27 18.93 21.33
C LEU A 355 6.96 18.16 21.59
N LEU A 356 7.06 16.86 21.80
CA LEU A 356 5.99 16.03 22.33
C LEU A 356 6.01 16.07 23.87
N ASP A 357 4.82 16.08 24.48
CA ASP A 357 4.69 16.19 25.93
C ASP A 357 5.25 14.96 26.68
N ASP A 358 5.22 13.80 26.05
CA ASP A 358 5.87 12.58 26.49
C ASP A 358 6.71 12.02 25.32
N ALA A 359 7.63 11.13 25.60
CA ALA A 359 8.51 10.55 24.60
C ALA A 359 7.77 9.53 23.69
N THR A 360 6.53 9.85 23.28
CA THR A 360 5.64 8.97 22.51
C THR A 360 5.21 9.62 21.20
N VAL A 361 5.55 9.02 20.08
CA VAL A 361 5.02 9.38 18.77
C VAL A 361 3.72 8.63 18.56
N ILE A 362 2.62 9.37 18.34
CA ILE A 362 1.28 8.80 18.14
C ILE A 362 0.90 8.92 16.66
N MET A 363 0.72 7.79 16.00
CA MET A 363 0.18 7.69 14.64
C MET A 363 -1.28 7.22 14.71
N ARG A 364 -2.18 7.93 14.01
CA ARG A 364 -3.62 7.64 14.05
C ARG A 364 -4.13 7.29 12.67
N ASP A 365 -4.97 6.26 12.60
CA ASP A 365 -5.68 5.86 11.40
C ASP A 365 -7.15 6.22 11.46
N ASP A 366 -7.66 6.72 10.36
CA ASP A 366 -9.09 6.82 10.13
C ASP A 366 -9.64 5.50 9.57
N THR A 367 -10.92 5.23 9.79
CA THR A 367 -11.59 4.06 9.23
C THR A 367 -11.79 4.20 7.74
N ILE A 368 -11.71 3.10 7.00
CA ILE A 368 -12.16 3.06 5.61
C ILE A 368 -13.68 3.16 5.60
N LYS A 369 -14.21 4.04 4.74
CA LYS A 369 -15.62 4.37 4.62
C LYS A 369 -16.08 4.10 3.18
N VAL A 370 -17.10 3.27 3.03
CA VAL A 370 -17.64 2.88 1.73
C VAL A 370 -19.14 3.17 1.70
N GLU A 371 -19.59 3.82 0.64
CA GLU A 371 -21.01 4.03 0.31
C GLU A 371 -21.35 3.26 -0.96
N ILE A 372 -22.39 2.45 -0.92
CA ILE A 372 -22.88 1.70 -2.06
C ILE A 372 -24.29 2.10 -2.39
N SER A 373 -24.49 2.64 -3.58
CA SER A 373 -25.78 3.04 -4.13
C SER A 373 -26.36 1.98 -5.03
N LYS A 374 -27.65 1.69 -4.88
CA LYS A 374 -28.44 0.94 -5.85
C LYS A 374 -29.38 1.92 -6.54
N LYS A 375 -29.27 2.08 -7.87
CA LYS A 375 -29.98 3.14 -8.59
C LYS A 375 -30.81 2.60 -9.75
N ASP A 376 -31.92 3.29 -10.03
CA ASP A 376 -32.63 3.16 -11.28
C ASP A 376 -31.79 3.76 -12.41
N LEU A 377 -31.56 3.01 -13.48
CA LEU A 377 -30.69 3.43 -14.62
C LEU A 377 -31.23 4.67 -15.34
N THR A 378 -32.53 4.85 -15.34
CA THR A 378 -33.21 5.96 -16.08
C THR A 378 -33.30 7.22 -15.23
N THR A 379 -33.75 7.11 -13.99
CA THR A 379 -34.00 8.26 -13.11
C THR A 379 -32.77 8.67 -12.31
N MET A 380 -31.82 7.76 -12.14
CA MET A 380 -30.63 7.90 -11.30
C MET A 380 -30.93 8.10 -9.80
N GLU A 381 -32.18 7.84 -9.40
CA GLU A 381 -32.60 7.85 -8.01
C GLU A 381 -32.24 6.53 -7.32
N GLU A 382 -32.09 6.55 -5.98
CA GLU A 382 -31.90 5.33 -5.21
C GLU A 382 -33.06 4.38 -5.42
N LEU A 383 -32.76 3.10 -5.59
CA LEU A 383 -33.72 2.05 -5.91
C LEU A 383 -33.87 1.08 -4.71
N PRO A 384 -34.95 1.19 -3.96
CA PRO A 384 -35.22 0.28 -2.83
C PRO A 384 -35.66 -1.12 -3.27
N GLY A 385 -35.37 -2.11 -2.43
CA GLY A 385 -35.94 -3.47 -2.55
C GLY A 385 -35.04 -4.48 -3.26
N ALA A 386 -33.86 -4.09 -3.76
CA ALA A 386 -32.85 -5.02 -4.23
C ALA A 386 -32.16 -5.71 -3.06
N GLU A 387 -31.98 -7.01 -3.11
CA GLU A 387 -31.09 -7.73 -2.19
C GLU A 387 -29.69 -7.79 -2.80
N LEU A 388 -28.73 -7.18 -2.11
CA LEU A 388 -27.35 -7.03 -2.56
C LEU A 388 -26.41 -7.79 -1.63
N ALA A 389 -25.31 -8.28 -2.17
CA ALA A 389 -24.24 -8.91 -1.40
C ALA A 389 -22.88 -8.46 -1.92
N ILE A 390 -21.91 -8.30 -0.99
CA ILE A 390 -20.50 -8.11 -1.30
C ILE A 390 -19.76 -9.39 -0.99
N THR A 391 -18.92 -9.83 -1.91
CA THR A 391 -17.99 -10.93 -1.70
C THR A 391 -16.55 -10.45 -1.87
N ASP A 392 -15.62 -11.03 -1.10
CA ASP A 392 -14.20 -10.81 -1.30
C ASP A 392 -13.67 -11.59 -2.52
N LYS A 393 -12.38 -11.42 -2.82
CA LYS A 393 -11.69 -12.10 -3.93
C LYS A 393 -11.73 -13.65 -3.85
N ASP A 394 -11.96 -14.22 -2.67
CA ASP A 394 -12.03 -15.65 -2.42
C ASP A 394 -13.49 -16.17 -2.49
N GLY A 395 -14.45 -15.28 -2.79
CA GLY A 395 -15.88 -15.57 -2.89
C GLY A 395 -16.60 -15.66 -1.54
N LYS A 396 -15.95 -15.27 -0.45
CA LYS A 396 -16.58 -15.21 0.87
C LYS A 396 -17.48 -13.98 0.95
N GLU A 397 -18.71 -14.18 1.36
CA GLU A 397 -19.65 -13.08 1.61
C GLU A 397 -19.21 -12.28 2.83
N ILE A 398 -19.10 -10.95 2.62
CA ILE A 398 -18.67 -9.99 3.64
C ILE A 398 -19.85 -9.25 4.21
N ASP A 399 -20.80 -8.85 3.36
CA ASP A 399 -22.00 -8.11 3.76
C ASP A 399 -23.18 -8.46 2.84
N ARG A 400 -24.40 -8.36 3.37
CA ARG A 400 -25.67 -8.57 2.65
C ARG A 400 -26.75 -7.67 3.22
N TRP A 401 -27.43 -6.95 2.35
CA TRP A 401 -28.52 -6.03 2.74
C TRP A 401 -29.60 -5.92 1.68
N VAL A 402 -30.69 -5.28 2.06
CA VAL A 402 -31.73 -4.84 1.13
C VAL A 402 -31.58 -3.35 0.89
N SER A 403 -31.54 -2.92 -0.37
CA SER A 403 -31.41 -1.52 -0.75
C SER A 403 -32.60 -0.68 -0.26
N THR A 404 -32.31 0.57 0.05
CA THR A 404 -33.28 1.56 0.55
C THR A 404 -33.27 2.81 -0.33
N ASP A 405 -33.94 3.86 0.09
CA ASP A 405 -33.92 5.20 -0.50
C ASP A 405 -32.62 5.99 -0.20
N LYS A 406 -31.61 5.30 0.36
CA LYS A 406 -30.30 5.87 0.69
C LYS A 406 -29.19 4.88 0.37
N PRO A 407 -27.97 5.36 0.08
CA PRO A 407 -26.82 4.50 -0.03
C PRO A 407 -26.59 3.64 1.21
N HIS A 408 -26.12 2.44 1.04
CA HIS A 408 -25.66 1.56 2.11
C HIS A 408 -24.25 1.98 2.54
N TYR A 409 -24.05 2.22 3.82
CA TYR A 409 -22.81 2.70 4.39
C TYR A 409 -22.10 1.60 5.17
N ILE A 410 -20.83 1.35 4.81
CA ILE A 410 -20.00 0.33 5.43
C ILE A 410 -18.75 0.99 6.00
N GLU A 411 -18.52 0.81 7.29
CA GLU A 411 -17.28 1.20 7.94
C GLU A 411 -16.34 0.01 8.13
N LYS A 412 -15.05 0.28 8.07
CA LYS A 412 -14.00 -0.73 8.32
C LYS A 412 -14.02 -1.89 7.32
N LEU A 413 -14.47 -1.66 6.09
CA LEU A 413 -14.27 -2.65 5.03
C LEU A 413 -12.78 -2.66 4.66
N PRO A 414 -12.06 -3.80 4.82
CA PRO A 414 -10.64 -3.85 4.53
C PRO A 414 -10.30 -3.43 3.10
N ALA A 415 -9.14 -2.84 2.89
CA ALA A 415 -8.66 -2.55 1.54
C ALA A 415 -8.45 -3.84 0.74
N GLY A 416 -8.94 -3.87 -0.50
CA GLY A 416 -8.88 -5.06 -1.34
C GLY A 416 -9.91 -5.06 -2.46
N ASP A 417 -9.93 -6.16 -3.21
CA ASP A 417 -10.85 -6.35 -4.33
C ASP A 417 -12.10 -7.09 -3.87
N TYR A 418 -13.24 -6.58 -4.29
CA TYR A 418 -14.56 -7.06 -3.95
C TYR A 418 -15.45 -7.15 -5.19
N THR A 419 -16.51 -7.92 -5.07
CA THR A 419 -17.57 -8.00 -6.07
C THR A 419 -18.90 -7.69 -5.41
N LEU A 420 -19.58 -6.66 -5.92
CA LEU A 420 -20.96 -6.34 -5.59
C LEU A 420 -21.87 -7.13 -6.51
N SER A 421 -22.75 -7.95 -5.96
CA SER A 421 -23.69 -8.78 -6.71
C SER A 421 -25.10 -8.51 -6.25
N GLU A 422 -26.04 -8.54 -7.19
CA GLU A 422 -27.44 -8.53 -6.89
C GLU A 422 -27.93 -9.98 -6.69
N VAL A 423 -28.53 -10.25 -5.56
CA VAL A 423 -29.09 -11.55 -5.21
C VAL A 423 -30.56 -11.64 -5.64
N LYS A 424 -31.27 -10.52 -5.50
CA LYS A 424 -32.64 -10.37 -5.92
C LYS A 424 -32.89 -8.94 -6.40
N ALA A 425 -33.37 -8.79 -7.62
CA ALA A 425 -33.80 -7.52 -8.17
C ALA A 425 -35.14 -7.07 -7.56
N PRO A 426 -35.40 -5.76 -7.51
CA PRO A 426 -36.73 -5.24 -7.16
C PRO A 426 -37.77 -5.65 -8.21
N ASP A 427 -39.01 -5.72 -7.79
CA ASP A 427 -40.11 -6.07 -8.71
C ASP A 427 -40.18 -5.07 -9.87
N GLY A 428 -40.22 -5.57 -11.09
CA GLY A 428 -40.24 -4.76 -12.31
C GLY A 428 -38.89 -4.30 -12.83
N TYR A 429 -37.79 -4.75 -12.26
CA TYR A 429 -36.44 -4.44 -12.68
C TYR A 429 -35.68 -5.71 -13.12
N ALA A 430 -34.77 -5.49 -14.04
CA ALA A 430 -33.86 -6.51 -14.52
C ALA A 430 -32.72 -6.72 -13.52
N PHE A 431 -32.18 -7.93 -13.47
CA PHE A 431 -30.95 -8.19 -12.70
C PHE A 431 -29.79 -7.38 -13.26
N ALA A 432 -29.08 -6.70 -12.38
CA ALA A 432 -27.81 -6.07 -12.73
C ALA A 432 -26.69 -7.11 -12.85
N GLU A 433 -25.74 -6.83 -13.74
CA GLU A 433 -24.48 -7.57 -13.74
C GLU A 433 -23.68 -7.25 -12.47
N SER A 434 -22.93 -8.25 -11.98
CA SER A 434 -22.03 -8.05 -10.83
C SER A 434 -20.97 -7.01 -11.15
N VAL A 435 -20.72 -6.11 -10.21
CA VAL A 435 -19.76 -5.00 -10.34
C VAL A 435 -18.52 -5.29 -9.50
N PRO A 436 -17.36 -5.57 -10.10
CA PRO A 436 -16.10 -5.62 -9.37
C PRO A 436 -15.69 -4.21 -8.95
N PHE A 437 -15.17 -4.06 -7.73
CA PHE A 437 -14.66 -2.80 -7.23
C PHE A 437 -13.49 -3.03 -6.27
N THR A 438 -12.61 -2.02 -6.16
CA THR A 438 -11.45 -2.06 -5.28
C THR A 438 -11.61 -1.01 -4.19
N VAL A 439 -11.50 -1.43 -2.94
CA VAL A 439 -11.46 -0.57 -1.77
C VAL A 439 -10.00 -0.18 -1.52
N LEU A 440 -9.72 1.12 -1.53
CA LEU A 440 -8.39 1.67 -1.26
C LEU A 440 -8.22 1.99 0.22
N PRO A 441 -6.99 1.93 0.77
CA PRO A 441 -6.73 2.27 2.17
C PRO A 441 -6.69 3.79 2.38
N THR A 442 -7.80 4.48 2.13
CA THR A 442 -7.96 5.93 2.30
C THR A 442 -9.10 6.26 3.28
N GLY A 443 -8.94 7.34 4.02
CA GLY A 443 -9.98 7.84 4.95
C GLY A 443 -11.16 8.57 4.27
N GLU A 444 -11.06 8.83 2.97
CA GLU A 444 -12.13 9.44 2.20
C GLU A 444 -13.27 8.44 1.96
N VAL A 445 -14.51 8.93 1.88
CA VAL A 445 -15.68 8.09 1.56
C VAL A 445 -15.59 7.64 0.10
N GLN A 446 -15.42 6.34 -0.11
CA GLN A 446 -15.38 5.72 -1.42
C GLN A 446 -16.79 5.33 -1.86
N ARG A 447 -17.17 5.69 -3.09
CA ARG A 447 -18.53 5.52 -3.59
C ARG A 447 -18.56 4.56 -4.75
N PHE A 448 -19.42 3.56 -4.64
CA PHE A 448 -19.69 2.58 -5.70
C PHE A 448 -21.18 2.52 -5.97
N GLU A 449 -21.57 2.19 -7.18
CA GLU A 449 -22.97 2.10 -7.55
C GLU A 449 -23.25 0.92 -8.44
N MET A 450 -24.46 0.34 -8.28
CA MET A 450 -25.04 -0.64 -9.17
C MET A 450 -26.36 -0.08 -9.69
N ARG A 451 -26.64 -0.32 -10.96
CA ARG A 451 -27.81 0.26 -11.62
C ARG A 451 -28.66 -0.85 -12.25
N ASP A 452 -29.97 -0.73 -12.09
CA ASP A 452 -30.92 -1.61 -12.74
C ASP A 452 -31.69 -0.87 -13.83
N ASP A 453 -31.88 -1.55 -14.93
CA ASP A 453 -32.82 -1.14 -15.95
C ASP A 453 -34.20 -1.72 -15.66
N VAL A 454 -35.26 -1.05 -16.09
CA VAL A 454 -36.61 -1.54 -15.96
C VAL A 454 -36.84 -2.71 -16.91
N ILE A 455 -37.68 -3.66 -16.51
CA ILE A 455 -38.18 -4.70 -17.42
C ILE A 455 -39.13 -4.02 -18.42
N LYS A 456 -38.94 -4.27 -19.71
CA LYS A 456 -39.67 -3.68 -20.81
C LYS A 456 -40.36 -4.77 -21.62
N VAL A 457 -41.67 -4.66 -21.79
CA VAL A 457 -42.47 -5.62 -22.53
C VAL A 457 -43.26 -4.90 -23.61
N GLU A 458 -43.24 -5.41 -24.84
CA GLU A 458 -44.06 -4.98 -25.94
C GLU A 458 -45.02 -6.12 -26.29
N ILE A 459 -46.31 -5.80 -26.39
CA ILE A 459 -47.35 -6.75 -26.79
C ILE A 459 -48.01 -6.26 -28.04
N SER A 460 -47.88 -7.05 -29.11
CA SER A 460 -48.49 -6.79 -30.40
C SER A 460 -49.77 -7.61 -30.52
N LYS A 461 -50.81 -6.96 -31.06
CA LYS A 461 -52.02 -7.64 -31.58
C LYS A 461 -51.99 -7.59 -33.11
N LYS A 462 -51.90 -8.74 -33.79
CA LYS A 462 -51.65 -8.79 -35.22
C LYS A 462 -52.70 -9.55 -35.98
N ASP A 463 -52.98 -9.15 -37.21
CA ASP A 463 -53.69 -9.95 -38.20
C ASP A 463 -52.81 -11.14 -38.62
N LEU A 464 -53.34 -12.36 -38.49
CA LEU A 464 -52.61 -13.61 -38.74
C LEU A 464 -52.12 -13.73 -40.20
N THR A 465 -52.81 -13.08 -41.15
CA THR A 465 -52.50 -13.18 -42.57
C THR A 465 -51.50 -12.09 -43.00
N THR A 466 -51.74 -10.85 -42.59
CA THR A 466 -50.93 -9.71 -43.03
C THR A 466 -49.74 -9.45 -42.10
N MET A 467 -49.81 -9.93 -40.88
CA MET A 467 -48.83 -9.67 -39.81
C MET A 467 -48.73 -8.20 -39.42
N GLU A 468 -49.67 -7.37 -39.83
CA GLU A 468 -49.77 -5.97 -39.42
C GLU A 468 -50.46 -5.85 -38.07
N GLU A 469 -50.19 -4.73 -37.35
CA GLU A 469 -50.88 -4.44 -36.07
C GLU A 469 -52.40 -4.35 -36.32
N LEU A 470 -53.15 -4.93 -35.40
CA LEU A 470 -54.59 -5.04 -35.49
C LEU A 470 -55.28 -4.21 -34.39
N PRO A 471 -55.81 -3.03 -34.74
CA PRO A 471 -56.49 -2.17 -33.77
C PRO A 471 -57.88 -2.65 -33.40
N GLY A 472 -58.34 -2.36 -32.17
CA GLY A 472 -59.69 -2.53 -31.72
C GLY A 472 -59.96 -3.77 -30.91
N ALA A 473 -58.99 -4.64 -30.69
CA ALA A 473 -59.10 -5.74 -29.72
C ALA A 473 -59.01 -5.22 -28.28
N GLU A 474 -59.87 -5.66 -27.39
CA GLU A 474 -59.71 -5.44 -25.96
C GLU A 474 -58.95 -6.58 -25.37
N LEU A 475 -57.79 -6.28 -24.80
CA LEU A 475 -56.85 -7.27 -24.25
C LEU A 475 -56.64 -7.05 -22.77
N THR A 476 -56.37 -8.13 -22.06
CA THR A 476 -55.99 -8.10 -20.64
C THR A 476 -54.84 -9.05 -20.35
N ILE A 477 -53.95 -8.63 -19.44
CA ILE A 477 -52.92 -9.50 -18.87
C ILE A 477 -53.31 -9.83 -17.45
N THR A 478 -53.22 -11.11 -17.09
CA THR A 478 -53.33 -11.57 -15.73
C THR A 478 -52.07 -12.26 -15.27
N ASP A 479 -51.76 -12.16 -13.97
CA ASP A 479 -50.67 -12.93 -13.36
C ASP A 479 -51.07 -14.40 -13.19
N LYS A 480 -50.14 -15.20 -12.66
CA LYS A 480 -50.38 -16.64 -12.37
C LYS A 480 -51.52 -16.89 -11.39
N ASP A 481 -51.89 -15.93 -10.57
CA ASP A 481 -52.98 -16.06 -9.58
C ASP A 481 -54.31 -15.53 -10.14
N GLY A 482 -54.33 -15.15 -11.42
CA GLY A 482 -55.51 -14.66 -12.13
C GLY A 482 -55.86 -13.19 -11.82
N LYS A 483 -55.01 -12.47 -11.18
CA LYS A 483 -55.17 -11.01 -10.93
C LYS A 483 -54.90 -10.26 -12.21
N GLU A 484 -55.84 -9.39 -12.60
CA GLU A 484 -55.64 -8.48 -13.74
C GLU A 484 -54.53 -7.45 -13.42
N ILE A 485 -53.50 -7.38 -14.29
CA ILE A 485 -52.35 -6.49 -14.17
C ILE A 485 -52.55 -5.28 -15.06
N ASP A 486 -53.00 -5.51 -16.32
CA ASP A 486 -53.19 -4.42 -17.30
C ASP A 486 -54.37 -4.79 -18.25
N ARG A 487 -55.03 -3.76 -18.77
CA ARG A 487 -56.12 -3.85 -19.73
C ARG A 487 -56.10 -2.68 -20.72
N TRP A 488 -56.14 -2.97 -22.02
CA TRP A 488 -56.08 -1.91 -23.04
C TRP A 488 -56.86 -2.31 -24.29
N VAL A 489 -57.00 -1.37 -25.17
CA VAL A 489 -57.51 -1.61 -26.53
C VAL A 489 -56.35 -1.50 -27.51
N SER A 490 -56.18 -2.54 -28.35
CA SER A 490 -55.08 -2.58 -29.32
C SER A 490 -55.14 -1.42 -30.31
N SER A 491 -53.98 -0.93 -30.75
CA SER A 491 -53.81 0.18 -31.70
C SER A 491 -52.99 -0.27 -32.91
N ASP A 492 -52.60 0.69 -33.74
CA ASP A 492 -51.67 0.54 -34.85
C ASP A 492 -50.19 0.41 -34.43
N LYS A 493 -49.95 0.24 -33.13
CA LYS A 493 -48.63 0.06 -32.50
C LYS A 493 -48.72 -0.96 -31.38
N PRO A 494 -47.59 -1.66 -31.07
CA PRO A 494 -47.50 -2.50 -29.92
C PRO A 494 -47.83 -1.73 -28.62
N HIS A 495 -48.45 -2.44 -27.68
CA HIS A 495 -48.64 -1.92 -26.32
C HIS A 495 -47.39 -2.12 -25.50
N TYR A 496 -46.87 -1.03 -24.95
CA TYR A 496 -45.61 -0.99 -24.20
C TYR A 496 -45.85 -0.93 -22.70
N ILE A 497 -45.27 -1.88 -21.97
CA ILE A 497 -45.40 -1.98 -20.51
C ILE A 497 -44.00 -1.90 -19.89
N GLU A 498 -43.81 -0.94 -19.00
CA GLU A 498 -42.59 -0.83 -18.17
C GLU A 498 -42.87 -1.36 -16.77
N LYS A 499 -41.81 -1.90 -16.16
CA LYS A 499 -41.82 -2.41 -14.77
C LYS A 499 -42.80 -3.57 -14.55
N LEU A 500 -43.08 -4.38 -15.57
CA LEU A 500 -43.81 -5.62 -15.36
C LEU A 500 -42.90 -6.62 -14.67
N PRO A 501 -43.21 -7.07 -13.46
CA PRO A 501 -42.36 -8.02 -12.72
C PRO A 501 -42.06 -9.29 -13.52
N ALA A 502 -40.86 -9.85 -13.32
CA ALA A 502 -40.53 -11.14 -13.90
C ALA A 502 -41.48 -12.24 -13.37
N GLY A 503 -42.03 -13.05 -14.27
CA GLY A 503 -42.99 -14.06 -13.91
C GLY A 503 -43.80 -14.61 -15.08
N GLU A 504 -44.77 -15.49 -14.80
CA GLU A 504 -45.68 -16.05 -15.78
C GLU A 504 -46.97 -15.22 -15.86
N TYR A 505 -47.38 -14.90 -17.06
CA TYR A 505 -48.56 -14.10 -17.35
C TYR A 505 -49.40 -14.78 -18.41
N THR A 506 -50.71 -14.45 -18.42
CA THR A 506 -51.63 -14.87 -19.46
C THR A 506 -52.22 -13.66 -20.14
N LEU A 507 -52.01 -13.55 -21.46
CA LEU A 507 -52.64 -12.57 -22.32
C LEU A 507 -53.94 -13.13 -22.84
N THR A 508 -55.03 -12.47 -22.60
CA THR A 508 -56.39 -12.89 -23.00
C THR A 508 -57.08 -11.77 -23.79
N GLU A 509 -57.72 -12.16 -24.87
CA GLU A 509 -58.59 -11.29 -25.60
C GLU A 509 -60.00 -11.31 -24.99
N VAL A 510 -60.45 -10.13 -24.55
CA VAL A 510 -61.77 -9.92 -23.98
C VAL A 510 -62.80 -9.62 -25.04
N LYS A 511 -62.39 -8.89 -26.08
CA LYS A 511 -63.21 -8.56 -27.25
C LYS A 511 -62.32 -8.52 -28.49
N ALA A 512 -62.69 -9.30 -29.49
CA ALA A 512 -62.07 -9.26 -30.82
C ALA A 512 -62.50 -8.03 -31.64
N PRO A 513 -61.67 -7.53 -32.54
CA PRO A 513 -62.07 -6.51 -33.52
C PRO A 513 -63.17 -7.03 -34.44
N ASP A 514 -63.99 -6.12 -34.98
CA ASP A 514 -65.04 -6.46 -35.90
C ASP A 514 -64.50 -7.21 -37.14
N GLY A 515 -65.04 -8.39 -37.44
CA GLY A 515 -64.63 -9.23 -38.56
C GLY A 515 -63.50 -10.23 -38.25
N TYR A 516 -63.06 -10.29 -37.03
CA TYR A 516 -62.00 -11.22 -36.58
C TYR A 516 -62.50 -12.24 -35.56
N ALA A 517 -61.89 -13.38 -35.56
CA ALA A 517 -62.17 -14.45 -34.60
C ALA A 517 -61.37 -14.18 -33.29
N PHE A 518 -61.97 -14.63 -32.20
CA PHE A 518 -61.24 -14.57 -30.93
C PHE A 518 -59.98 -15.42 -30.97
N ALA A 519 -58.84 -14.83 -30.51
CA ALA A 519 -57.62 -15.55 -30.31
C ALA A 519 -57.71 -16.42 -29.05
N GLU A 520 -57.02 -17.55 -29.04
CA GLU A 520 -56.80 -18.30 -27.82
C GLU A 520 -55.89 -17.51 -26.86
N SER A 521 -56.08 -17.62 -25.56
CA SER A 521 -55.23 -17.03 -24.57
C SER A 521 -53.80 -17.53 -24.71
N VAL A 522 -52.84 -16.63 -24.60
CA VAL A 522 -51.40 -16.88 -24.74
C VAL A 522 -50.74 -16.74 -23.36
N THR A 523 -50.12 -17.81 -22.87
CA THR A 523 -49.24 -17.73 -21.70
C THR A 523 -47.82 -17.31 -22.14
N PHE A 524 -47.21 -16.39 -21.40
CA PHE A 524 -45.84 -15.94 -21.66
C PHE A 524 -45.11 -15.71 -20.36
N THR A 525 -43.77 -15.81 -20.41
CA THR A 525 -42.90 -15.58 -19.28
C THR A 525 -42.08 -14.30 -19.48
N VAL A 526 -42.19 -13.38 -18.54
CA VAL A 526 -41.36 -12.17 -18.47
C VAL A 526 -40.08 -12.53 -17.72
N LEU A 527 -38.97 -12.36 -18.38
CA LEU A 527 -37.65 -12.60 -17.84
C LEU A 527 -37.09 -11.32 -17.17
N PRO A 528 -36.23 -11.43 -16.14
CA PRO A 528 -35.64 -10.29 -15.46
C PRO A 528 -34.46 -9.70 -16.28
N THR A 529 -34.72 -9.25 -17.52
CA THR A 529 -33.75 -8.65 -18.44
C THR A 529 -34.16 -7.24 -18.83
N GLY A 530 -33.17 -6.37 -19.06
CA GLY A 530 -33.40 -4.98 -19.51
C GLY A 530 -33.72 -4.86 -21.00
N GLU A 531 -33.61 -5.94 -21.78
CA GLU A 531 -33.98 -5.96 -23.17
C GLU A 531 -35.51 -5.94 -23.32
N VAL A 532 -36.00 -5.31 -24.42
CA VAL A 532 -37.43 -5.30 -24.73
C VAL A 532 -37.88 -6.70 -25.11
N GLN A 533 -38.77 -7.27 -24.32
CA GLN A 533 -39.32 -8.57 -24.56
C GLN A 533 -40.61 -8.42 -25.37
N GLN A 534 -40.71 -9.11 -26.52
CA GLN A 534 -41.82 -8.98 -27.44
C GLN A 534 -42.70 -10.22 -27.44
N PHE A 535 -44.00 -10.01 -27.31
CA PHE A 535 -45.01 -11.05 -27.39
C PHE A 535 -46.11 -10.61 -28.33
N ASP A 536 -46.69 -11.53 -29.08
CA ASP A 536 -47.77 -11.25 -30.00
C ASP A 536 -48.94 -12.20 -29.83
N MET A 537 -50.14 -11.66 -30.00
CA MET A 537 -51.38 -12.40 -30.15
C MET A 537 -51.95 -12.14 -31.55
N ARG A 538 -52.44 -13.19 -32.21
CA ARG A 538 -52.87 -13.10 -33.61
C ARG A 538 -54.25 -13.52 -33.76
N ASP A 539 -55.06 -12.76 -34.55
CA ASP A 539 -56.41 -13.10 -34.92
C ASP A 539 -56.49 -13.53 -36.38
N ASP A 540 -57.22 -14.57 -36.61
CA ASP A 540 -57.64 -14.93 -37.96
C ASP A 540 -58.95 -14.19 -38.34
N VAL A 541 -59.12 -13.92 -39.61
CA VAL A 541 -60.34 -13.30 -40.08
C VAL A 541 -61.53 -14.29 -40.01
N ILE A 542 -62.70 -13.76 -39.68
CA ILE A 542 -63.92 -14.57 -39.82
C ILE A 542 -64.13 -14.83 -41.32
N LYS A 543 -64.38 -16.12 -41.65
CA LYS A 543 -64.55 -16.58 -43.05
C LYS A 543 -65.94 -17.18 -43.18
N VAL A 544 -66.73 -16.65 -44.12
CA VAL A 544 -68.06 -17.17 -44.46
C VAL A 544 -68.08 -17.57 -45.93
N GLU A 545 -68.51 -18.77 -46.20
CA GLU A 545 -68.70 -19.32 -47.55
C GLU A 545 -70.20 -19.45 -47.83
N ILE A 546 -70.69 -18.74 -48.83
CA ILE A 546 -72.09 -18.77 -49.25
C ILE A 546 -72.21 -19.55 -50.57
N SER A 547 -72.89 -20.67 -50.54
CA SER A 547 -73.22 -21.45 -51.73
C SER A 547 -74.63 -21.18 -52.16
N LYS A 548 -74.82 -20.88 -53.41
CA LYS A 548 -76.11 -20.83 -54.12
C LYS A 548 -76.24 -22.03 -55.01
N VAL A 549 -77.04 -22.98 -54.66
CA VAL A 549 -77.09 -24.27 -55.39
C VAL A 549 -78.48 -24.70 -55.85
N ASP A 550 -78.50 -25.50 -56.88
CA ASP A 550 -79.69 -26.20 -57.35
C ASP A 550 -80.08 -27.25 -56.35
N ILE A 551 -81.32 -27.26 -55.85
CA ILE A 551 -81.80 -28.13 -54.83
C ILE A 551 -81.77 -29.64 -55.25
N THR A 552 -81.80 -29.94 -56.55
CA THR A 552 -81.84 -31.30 -57.10
C THR A 552 -80.45 -31.86 -57.32
N THR A 553 -79.56 -31.01 -57.94
CA THR A 553 -78.21 -31.45 -58.31
C THR A 553 -77.12 -31.05 -57.35
N ASN A 554 -77.45 -30.17 -56.46
CA ASN A 554 -76.50 -29.56 -55.46
C ASN A 554 -75.27 -28.94 -56.11
N LYS A 555 -75.40 -28.45 -57.36
CA LYS A 555 -74.38 -27.73 -58.06
C LYS A 555 -74.61 -26.22 -57.92
N GLU A 556 -73.52 -25.44 -57.88
CA GLU A 556 -73.60 -23.99 -57.86
C GLU A 556 -74.41 -23.46 -59.01
N LEU A 557 -75.28 -22.45 -58.72
CA LEU A 557 -76.16 -21.76 -59.67
C LEU A 557 -75.63 -20.37 -59.88
N PRO A 558 -75.09 -20.09 -61.09
CA PRO A 558 -74.70 -18.74 -61.47
C PRO A 558 -75.90 -17.89 -61.85
N GLY A 559 -75.79 -16.55 -61.53
CA GLY A 559 -76.75 -15.55 -62.02
C GLY A 559 -77.81 -15.09 -61.00
N ALA A 560 -77.82 -15.63 -59.78
CA ALA A 560 -78.61 -15.08 -58.67
C ALA A 560 -78.06 -13.77 -58.17
N GLU A 561 -78.87 -12.78 -57.97
CA GLU A 561 -78.48 -11.57 -57.23
C GLU A 561 -78.80 -11.74 -55.74
N LEU A 562 -77.80 -11.74 -54.92
CA LEU A 562 -77.88 -12.03 -53.47
C LEU A 562 -77.44 -10.80 -52.68
N ILE A 563 -78.08 -10.61 -51.53
CA ILE A 563 -77.64 -9.69 -50.47
C ILE A 563 -77.61 -10.34 -49.16
N ILE A 564 -76.67 -9.84 -48.29
CA ILE A 564 -76.66 -10.12 -46.83
C ILE A 564 -77.04 -8.82 -46.15
N THR A 565 -78.01 -8.89 -45.23
CA THR A 565 -78.35 -7.79 -44.34
C THR A 565 -78.03 -8.16 -42.91
N ASN A 566 -77.55 -7.19 -42.14
CA ASN A 566 -77.37 -7.33 -40.70
C ASN A 566 -78.72 -7.21 -39.98
N LYS A 567 -78.75 -7.42 -38.65
CA LYS A 567 -79.93 -7.33 -37.79
C LYS A 567 -80.68 -5.99 -37.90
N ASP A 568 -80.01 -4.92 -38.27
CA ASP A 568 -80.61 -3.59 -38.43
C ASP A 568 -81.19 -3.37 -39.84
N GLY A 569 -81.15 -4.41 -40.68
CA GLY A 569 -81.64 -4.36 -42.07
C GLY A 569 -80.72 -3.64 -43.04
N LYS A 570 -79.47 -3.30 -42.62
CA LYS A 570 -78.44 -2.72 -43.49
C LYS A 570 -77.79 -3.76 -44.37
N VAL A 571 -77.76 -3.56 -45.72
CA VAL A 571 -77.02 -4.39 -46.64
C VAL A 571 -75.52 -4.29 -46.34
N VAL A 572 -74.89 -5.43 -46.04
CA VAL A 572 -73.46 -5.52 -45.73
C VAL A 572 -72.64 -6.13 -46.89
N GLU A 573 -73.30 -6.97 -47.71
CA GLU A 573 -72.73 -7.62 -48.89
C GLU A 573 -73.74 -7.72 -49.98
N ARG A 574 -73.33 -7.60 -51.24
CA ARG A 574 -74.16 -7.73 -52.49
C ARG A 574 -73.33 -8.33 -53.61
N TRP A 575 -73.74 -9.43 -54.18
CA TRP A 575 -73.06 -10.05 -55.33
C TRP A 575 -73.99 -10.80 -56.24
N THR A 576 -73.45 -11.20 -57.41
CA THR A 576 -74.12 -12.12 -58.31
C THR A 576 -73.41 -13.47 -58.17
N SER A 577 -74.21 -14.57 -57.99
CA SER A 577 -73.66 -15.93 -57.86
C SER A 577 -72.98 -16.38 -59.17
N ASN A 578 -71.98 -17.20 -59.04
CA ASN A 578 -71.25 -17.80 -60.14
C ASN A 578 -71.13 -19.34 -59.90
N ASP A 579 -70.21 -20.02 -60.61
CA ASP A 579 -69.99 -21.48 -60.53
C ASP A 579 -69.17 -21.93 -59.29
N LYS A 580 -68.93 -21.03 -58.32
CA LYS A 580 -68.20 -21.26 -57.06
C LYS A 580 -68.92 -20.61 -55.89
N PRO A 581 -68.72 -21.12 -54.67
CA PRO A 581 -69.21 -20.43 -53.50
C PRO A 581 -68.63 -19.00 -53.42
N HIS A 582 -69.41 -18.05 -52.89
CA HIS A 582 -68.97 -16.69 -52.60
C HIS A 582 -68.28 -16.67 -51.20
N TYR A 583 -67.06 -16.23 -51.22
CA TYR A 583 -66.22 -16.10 -50.04
C TYR A 583 -66.27 -14.69 -49.48
N ILE A 584 -66.61 -14.56 -48.20
CA ILE A 584 -66.65 -13.29 -47.51
C ILE A 584 -65.69 -13.39 -46.32
N GLU A 585 -64.69 -12.49 -46.32
CA GLU A 585 -63.76 -12.33 -45.23
C GLU A 585 -64.13 -11.08 -44.44
N LYS A 586 -63.88 -11.16 -43.11
CA LYS A 586 -64.10 -10.04 -42.15
C LYS A 586 -65.56 -9.64 -41.99
N LEU A 587 -66.51 -10.60 -42.20
CA LEU A 587 -67.90 -10.34 -41.84
C LEU A 587 -68.00 -10.38 -40.27
N PRO A 588 -68.41 -9.28 -39.63
CA PRO A 588 -68.49 -9.25 -38.17
C PRO A 588 -69.35 -10.35 -37.60
N ALA A 589 -69.00 -10.84 -36.42
CA ALA A 589 -69.87 -11.79 -35.69
C ALA A 589 -71.23 -11.18 -35.37
N GLY A 590 -72.29 -11.91 -35.65
CA GLY A 590 -73.63 -11.40 -35.47
C GLY A 590 -74.73 -12.17 -36.23
N GLU A 591 -75.98 -11.67 -36.22
CA GLU A 591 -77.09 -12.25 -36.91
C GLU A 591 -77.27 -11.55 -38.26
N TYR A 592 -77.45 -12.34 -39.30
CA TYR A 592 -77.59 -11.89 -40.70
C TYR A 592 -78.72 -12.62 -41.39
N THR A 593 -79.22 -11.99 -42.41
CA THR A 593 -80.22 -12.59 -43.33
C THR A 593 -79.66 -12.56 -44.74
N LEU A 594 -79.59 -13.73 -45.38
CA LEU A 594 -79.29 -13.91 -46.80
C LEU A 594 -80.58 -13.85 -47.56
N THR A 595 -80.73 -12.90 -48.46
CA THR A 595 -81.90 -12.69 -49.29
C THR A 595 -81.54 -12.78 -50.80
N GLU A 596 -82.31 -13.47 -51.54
CA GLU A 596 -82.19 -13.47 -53.02
C GLU A 596 -83.04 -12.36 -53.58
N ILE A 597 -82.43 -11.43 -54.28
CA ILE A 597 -83.17 -10.33 -54.97
C ILE A 597 -83.68 -10.78 -56.34
N THR A 598 -82.84 -11.51 -57.03
CA THR A 598 -83.20 -12.03 -58.41
C THR A 598 -82.69 -13.47 -58.49
N ALA A 599 -83.56 -14.37 -58.85
CA ALA A 599 -83.20 -15.76 -59.08
C ALA A 599 -82.57 -16.00 -60.44
N PRO A 600 -81.72 -16.99 -60.66
CA PRO A 600 -81.19 -17.38 -61.96
C PRO A 600 -82.30 -17.75 -62.91
N ASN A 601 -82.12 -17.56 -64.21
CA ASN A 601 -83.11 -17.88 -65.19
C ASN A 601 -83.55 -19.35 -65.10
N GLY A 602 -84.85 -19.57 -64.91
CA GLY A 602 -85.45 -20.91 -64.81
C GLY A 602 -85.53 -21.44 -63.35
N TYR A 603 -85.32 -20.64 -62.32
CA TYR A 603 -85.44 -20.96 -60.93
C TYR A 603 -86.40 -20.02 -60.22
N GLU A 604 -87.07 -20.54 -59.18
CA GLU A 604 -87.85 -19.75 -58.23
C GLU A 604 -86.96 -19.01 -57.25
N ILE A 605 -87.37 -17.80 -56.78
CA ILE A 605 -86.71 -17.10 -55.73
C ILE A 605 -86.71 -17.88 -54.43
N ALA A 606 -85.59 -18.13 -53.79
CA ALA A 606 -85.45 -18.81 -52.52
C ALA A 606 -86.00 -17.97 -51.37
N GLU A 607 -86.45 -18.68 -50.31
CA GLU A 607 -86.81 -18.04 -49.06
C GLU A 607 -85.54 -17.47 -48.39
N ASP A 608 -85.69 -16.35 -47.65
CA ASP A 608 -84.64 -15.75 -46.87
C ASP A 608 -84.08 -16.75 -45.86
N ILE A 609 -82.75 -16.78 -45.71
CA ILE A 609 -82.04 -17.58 -44.70
C ILE A 609 -81.45 -16.70 -43.61
N SER A 610 -81.92 -16.80 -42.39
CA SER A 610 -81.28 -16.21 -41.22
C SER A 610 -80.13 -17.11 -40.76
N PHE A 611 -78.96 -16.57 -40.57
CA PHE A 611 -77.77 -17.24 -40.10
C PHE A 611 -76.98 -16.38 -39.11
N THR A 612 -76.27 -17.10 -38.22
CA THR A 612 -75.40 -16.41 -37.24
C THR A 612 -73.93 -16.61 -37.63
N VAL A 613 -73.20 -15.54 -37.75
CA VAL A 613 -71.74 -15.56 -37.88
C VAL A 613 -71.13 -15.62 -36.50
N LEU A 614 -70.39 -16.69 -36.25
CA LEU A 614 -69.69 -16.90 -34.98
C LEU A 614 -68.29 -16.30 -35.02
N PRO A 615 -67.75 -15.80 -33.91
CA PRO A 615 -66.41 -15.22 -33.85
C PRO A 615 -65.32 -16.32 -33.72
N ASN A 616 -65.29 -17.22 -34.73
CA ASN A 616 -64.26 -18.27 -34.82
C ASN A 616 -63.57 -18.27 -36.17
N GLY A 617 -62.37 -18.86 -36.26
CA GLY A 617 -61.54 -18.88 -37.46
C GLY A 617 -61.95 -19.96 -38.50
N ASP A 618 -62.96 -20.81 -38.19
CA ASP A 618 -63.46 -21.84 -39.11
C ASP A 618 -64.23 -21.21 -40.25
N VAL A 619 -64.18 -21.85 -41.42
CA VAL A 619 -65.00 -21.42 -42.56
C VAL A 619 -66.45 -21.81 -42.30
N GLN A 620 -67.28 -20.79 -42.06
CA GLN A 620 -68.72 -20.98 -41.79
C GLN A 620 -69.46 -21.03 -43.09
N ARG A 621 -70.29 -22.07 -43.28
CA ARG A 621 -70.96 -22.35 -44.57
C ARG A 621 -72.46 -22.14 -44.48
N VAL A 622 -72.98 -21.36 -45.42
CA VAL A 622 -74.42 -21.11 -45.61
C VAL A 622 -74.79 -21.53 -47.03
N VAL A 623 -75.81 -22.30 -47.13
CA VAL A 623 -76.22 -22.82 -48.46
C VAL A 623 -77.67 -22.42 -48.71
N MET A 624 -77.91 -21.65 -49.78
CA MET A 624 -79.18 -21.26 -50.30
C MET A 624 -79.55 -22.17 -51.54
N LYS A 625 -80.72 -22.70 -51.56
CA LYS A 625 -81.13 -23.67 -52.57
C LYS A 625 -82.32 -23.18 -53.32
N ASP A 626 -82.23 -23.24 -54.67
CA ASP A 626 -83.35 -22.92 -55.57
C ASP A 626 -83.94 -24.12 -56.23
N ALA A 627 -85.27 -24.08 -56.38
CA ALA A 627 -85.99 -25.06 -57.09
C ALA A 627 -86.18 -24.63 -58.54
N PRO A 628 -85.93 -25.50 -59.53
CA PRO A 628 -86.20 -25.15 -60.92
C PRO A 628 -87.71 -24.94 -61.10
N ILE A 629 -88.04 -23.90 -61.86
CA ILE A 629 -89.43 -23.64 -62.27
C ILE A 629 -89.93 -24.85 -63.11
N PRO A 630 -91.04 -25.50 -62.77
CA PRO A 630 -91.53 -26.62 -63.53
C PRO A 630 -91.84 -26.24 -65.02
N GLU A 631 -91.20 -26.97 -65.91
CA GLU A 631 -91.54 -26.80 -67.38
C GLU A 631 -92.97 -27.11 -67.66
N GLN A 632 -93.72 -26.17 -68.24
CA GLN A 632 -95.02 -26.45 -68.90
C GLN A 632 -94.79 -27.24 -70.21
N PRO A 633 -95.58 -28.23 -70.55
CA PRO A 633 -95.40 -29.07 -71.72
C PRO A 633 -95.57 -28.28 -73.02
N VAL A 634 -94.62 -28.20 -73.87
CA VAL A 634 -94.63 -27.57 -75.18
C VAL A 634 -95.01 -28.55 -76.28
N GLN A 635 -96.12 -28.23 -77.11
CA GLN A 635 -96.47 -28.91 -78.33
C GLN A 635 -95.39 -28.79 -79.41
N PRO A 636 -95.24 -29.82 -80.29
CA PRO A 636 -94.20 -29.83 -81.32
C PRO A 636 -94.56 -29.13 -82.64
N THR A 637 -93.68 -28.46 -83.31
CA THR A 637 -93.72 -28.05 -84.75
C THR A 637 -92.34 -28.36 -85.43
N PRO A 638 -92.42 -28.61 -86.77
CA PRO A 638 -91.46 -29.47 -87.47
C PRO A 638 -90.24 -28.76 -88.10
N PRO A 639 -89.38 -29.53 -88.80
CA PRO A 639 -87.95 -29.16 -88.98
C PRO A 639 -87.68 -28.37 -90.29
N SER A 640 -86.62 -27.65 -90.39
CA SER A 640 -86.00 -27.20 -91.63
C SER A 640 -84.43 -27.12 -91.53
N THR A 641 -83.88 -27.68 -92.48
CA THR A 641 -82.55 -28.02 -92.96
C THR A 641 -81.50 -26.94 -93.09
N PRO A 642 -80.28 -27.27 -93.53
CA PRO A 642 -79.03 -26.86 -92.90
C PRO A 642 -78.14 -25.94 -93.76
N THR A 643 -76.94 -25.68 -93.29
CA THR A 643 -75.70 -25.33 -93.95
C THR A 643 -75.30 -23.82 -93.95
N PRO A 644 -74.07 -23.45 -94.13
CA PRO A 644 -72.76 -24.14 -93.88
C PRO A 644 -71.70 -23.30 -93.06
N THR A 645 -70.67 -24.00 -92.71
CA THR A 645 -69.38 -23.51 -92.21
C THR A 645 -68.70 -22.48 -93.17
N PRO A 646 -67.89 -21.55 -92.73
CA PRO A 646 -66.44 -21.76 -92.86
C PRO A 646 -65.48 -21.19 -91.82
N LEU A 647 -64.39 -21.91 -91.69
CA LEU A 647 -62.98 -21.57 -91.60
C LEU A 647 -62.42 -20.66 -90.53
N ILE A 648 -61.43 -21.26 -89.87
CA ILE A 648 -60.32 -20.76 -89.02
C ILE A 648 -59.55 -19.63 -89.73
N PRO A 649 -58.88 -18.72 -88.96
CA PRO A 649 -57.43 -18.88 -88.88
C PRO A 649 -56.84 -18.72 -87.47
N GLN A 650 -55.74 -19.49 -87.30
CA GLN A 650 -54.74 -19.36 -86.25
C GLN A 650 -54.03 -18.00 -86.32
N THR A 651 -53.67 -17.48 -85.22
CA THR A 651 -52.33 -16.88 -85.03
C THR A 651 -51.91 -16.98 -83.56
N GLY A 652 -50.74 -17.52 -83.43
CA GLY A 652 -50.04 -17.55 -82.17
C GLY A 652 -49.40 -16.21 -81.83
N ASP A 653 -49.17 -16.02 -80.63
CA ASP A 653 -48.13 -15.05 -80.25
C ASP A 653 -47.34 -15.51 -79.01
N THR A 654 -46.10 -15.45 -79.21
CA THR A 654 -45.00 -15.84 -78.39
C THR A 654 -44.76 -14.85 -77.25
N PHE A 655 -44.74 -15.32 -76.09
CA PHE A 655 -44.28 -14.53 -74.95
C PHE A 655 -42.72 -14.53 -74.87
N PRO A 656 -42.03 -13.38 -74.79
CA PRO A 656 -40.60 -13.36 -74.86
C PRO A 656 -39.99 -13.70 -73.46
N LEU A 657 -39.24 -14.79 -73.46
CA LEU A 657 -38.49 -15.32 -72.35
C LEU A 657 -37.35 -14.35 -71.87
N GLY A 658 -37.13 -13.25 -72.53
CA GLY A 658 -36.03 -12.29 -72.24
C GLY A 658 -36.27 -11.39 -71.02
N LEU A 659 -37.51 -11.16 -70.62
CA LEU A 659 -37.83 -10.24 -69.51
C LEU A 659 -37.63 -10.88 -68.12
N LEU A 660 -37.69 -12.18 -68.03
CA LEU A 660 -37.49 -12.91 -66.74
C LEU A 660 -36.02 -13.04 -66.39
N LEU A 661 -35.08 -13.02 -67.31
CA LEU A 661 -33.64 -13.06 -67.12
C LEU A 661 -33.02 -11.71 -66.70
N ALA A 662 -33.64 -10.58 -67.08
CA ALA A 662 -33.17 -9.23 -66.74
C ALA A 662 -33.46 -8.88 -65.24
N LEU A 663 -34.54 -9.38 -64.68
CA LEU A 663 -34.86 -9.15 -63.27
C LEU A 663 -34.05 -10.02 -62.29
N ALA A 664 -33.58 -11.20 -62.70
CA ALA A 664 -32.68 -12.05 -61.91
C ALA A 664 -31.22 -11.51 -61.84
N GLY A 665 -30.75 -10.79 -62.86
CA GLY A 665 -29.42 -10.18 -62.88
C GLY A 665 -29.27 -8.97 -61.96
N ILE A 666 -30.31 -8.20 -61.74
CA ILE A 666 -30.31 -7.01 -60.88
C ILE A 666 -30.27 -7.39 -59.39
N SER A 667 -30.89 -8.50 -59.00
CA SER A 667 -30.88 -9.00 -57.61
C SER A 667 -29.51 -9.56 -57.17
N LEU A 668 -28.75 -10.18 -58.10
CA LEU A 668 -27.40 -10.71 -57.82
C LEU A 668 -26.34 -9.60 -57.71
N ALA A 669 -26.46 -8.50 -58.46
CA ALA A 669 -25.56 -7.36 -58.36
C ALA A 669 -25.74 -6.55 -57.06
N GLY A 670 -26.97 -6.47 -56.56
CA GLY A 670 -27.27 -5.84 -55.26
C GLY A 670 -26.67 -6.59 -54.07
N LEU A 671 -26.70 -7.93 -54.11
CA LEU A 671 -26.13 -8.78 -53.03
C LEU A 671 -24.60 -8.74 -52.99
N ALA A 672 -23.93 -8.65 -54.15
CA ALA A 672 -22.48 -8.52 -54.27
C ALA A 672 -21.97 -7.15 -53.73
N ALA A 673 -22.72 -6.07 -53.94
CA ALA A 673 -22.37 -4.73 -53.45
C ALA A 673 -22.53 -4.61 -51.91
N LEU A 674 -23.50 -5.32 -51.32
CA LEU A 674 -23.68 -5.38 -49.85
C LEU A 674 -22.59 -6.20 -49.15
N ILE A 675 -22.14 -7.31 -49.77
CA ILE A 675 -21.04 -8.12 -49.24
C ILE A 675 -19.71 -7.37 -49.35
N TYR A 676 -19.46 -6.62 -50.43
CA TYR A 676 -18.24 -5.82 -50.58
C TYR A 676 -18.15 -4.69 -49.54
N LYS A 677 -19.25 -4.07 -49.16
CA LYS A 677 -19.32 -3.02 -48.18
C LYS A 677 -19.12 -3.53 -46.72
N CYS A 678 -19.58 -4.77 -46.41
CA CYS A 678 -19.36 -5.41 -45.12
C CYS A 678 -17.90 -5.87 -44.89
N VAL A 679 -17.19 -6.28 -45.96
CA VAL A 679 -15.80 -6.74 -45.87
C VAL A 679 -14.82 -5.56 -45.76
N HIS A 680 -15.10 -4.41 -46.33
CA HIS A 680 -14.21 -3.23 -46.29
C HIS A 680 -14.40 -2.35 -45.04
N CYS A 681 -15.49 -2.50 -44.26
CA CYS A 681 -15.65 -1.84 -42.97
C CYS A 681 -14.92 -2.54 -41.81
N LYS A 682 -14.43 -3.76 -42.00
CA LYS A 682 -13.66 -4.50 -40.96
C LYS A 682 -12.15 -4.30 -41.04
N SER A 683 -11.61 -3.65 -42.08
CA SER A 683 -10.15 -3.50 -42.26
C SER A 683 -9.61 -2.09 -41.93
N VAL A 684 -10.44 -1.19 -41.37
CA VAL A 684 -10.02 0.18 -40.97
C VAL A 684 -10.01 0.39 -39.46
N ALA A 685 -10.33 -0.66 -38.64
CA ALA A 685 -10.37 -0.58 -37.18
C ALA A 685 -9.18 -1.23 -36.46
N GLU A 686 -8.13 -1.65 -37.20
CA GLU A 686 -6.92 -2.25 -36.58
C GLU A 686 -5.63 -1.58 -37.12
N HIS A 687 -5.52 -0.26 -36.99
CA HIS A 687 -4.23 0.43 -37.09
C HIS A 687 -4.37 1.84 -36.52
N ASP A 688 -4.33 1.95 -35.20
CA ASP A 688 -3.92 3.14 -34.45
C ASP A 688 -3.97 2.82 -32.95
N ASP A 689 -2.95 2.12 -32.47
CA ASP A 689 -2.52 2.22 -31.07
C ASP A 689 -1.12 1.59 -30.90
N GLU A 690 -0.12 2.29 -31.44
CA GLU A 690 1.28 2.21 -30.97
C GLU A 690 1.91 3.58 -31.21
N THR A 691 1.94 4.39 -30.19
CA THR A 691 2.90 5.47 -29.87
C THR A 691 2.19 6.60 -29.08
N LYS A 692 2.22 6.51 -27.78
CA LYS A 692 2.74 7.59 -26.90
C LYS A 692 2.78 7.10 -25.46
#